data_7855389629af606802380483376888ba
#
_entry.id   7855389629af606802380483376888ba
#
_cell.length_a   1.000
_cell.length_b   1.000
_cell.length_c   1.000
_cell.angle_alpha   90.00
_cell.angle_beta   90.00
_cell.angle_gamma   90.00
#
_symmetry.space_group_name_H-M   'P 1'
#
loop_
_entity.id
_entity.type
_entity.pdbx_description
1 polymer ?
#
loop_
_entity_poly.entity_id
_entity_poly.type
_entity_poly.pdbx_seq_one_letter_code
_entity_poly.pdbx_strand_id
1 'polypeptide(L)'
;MTISTRFRWMTTAVLALLFSVSASALAQNATITGKVLSDGGQPLYGANVVIDAMQISIGTTAAGVYTIVIPGARVKGQQAVLRVRAIGYVPQMRTITVSAGAQTINFDLKTDVNRLNQVVVTGVAGATEVKKLAFSVAQISSADQPVAGSNPLSQLQGKVAGANIVSASGRPGAAPSIILRGPQSINASGRSQEPMVIIDGVVSQGGLADINPQDIDNVEVVKGAAASSMYGSRAGNGVIQITTKSGKSSSEGIKFRANMEFGTSGVENEYPFPKSHIMLMNEDFTRFCVAVSGVPDCGRTVDIYAEAYRINDQGGDFALPPATFVNDGGIARNPGQVNLRALYLSNPFPKVYNPVRQFLTNGQVYNGTVDATGRVGRTNFFVSANQFRQEGSVKLIDGYMRNALRMNIDQQMTGNWNFSVRSAYTDAIDNNSGSAFFRVTRQPANATVFARDSKGRLFIRTVAQQQGAQNDNPAYNSENFRPRNRISRFVGNLSSKWQPLGWLDAEFNVGYDGRSNFAESQQDRGYRTTTSSTTNLGIIDRSSARSYALNSAATVVMRRSWLQNALDSRLTLRSSYETSDSRSQGGGGTNLAVAGLRDPDAAITNFYTTGGTEQIRALGMLADVNLDYKGRYIVGGLVRRDAASLFGASQRWQTYGRASMAWRVSEEPWFKVSKVSDLKLRISEGTAGNRPRYSAQYETFTIGAGGALSPSSLGNKDLRPEVSREMEVGVDLEVMNKYGLTVTFANNVINDQLLPVTPPAAAGFGTQWQNAGELTNKTWEVSLNVPIIQTRDLNYSARINWDRTTSMITRLDIPETFYDGNQQGAETMYKIKQGEAFGSMWGRRFVKKCSELPSAFQSKCGSGLEYQKNADGFIVYTGTGNTVNDGITKNLWFTRLPAASAPWGVDVLGWGLPILV
;
A
#
# COMPACT_ATOMS: atom_id res chain seq x y z
N MET A 1 -37.08 -21.72 -2.25
CA MET A 1 -38.05 -21.39 -3.30
C MET A 1 -38.99 -20.34 -2.71
N THR A 2 -39.04 -19.13 -3.15
CA THR A 2 -39.81 -17.92 -2.80
C THR A 2 -38.95 -16.68 -2.41
N ILE A 3 -38.18 -16.17 -3.35
CA ILE A 3 -37.64 -14.78 -3.32
C ILE A 3 -37.68 -14.14 -4.74
N SER A 4 -38.28 -14.77 -5.77
CA SER A 4 -38.21 -14.29 -7.13
C SER A 4 -39.36 -13.37 -7.58
N THR A 5 -40.43 -13.20 -6.77
CA THR A 5 -41.63 -12.48 -7.23
C THR A 5 -41.77 -11.04 -6.73
N ARG A 6 -40.99 -10.59 -5.75
CA ARG A 6 -41.06 -9.19 -5.26
C ARG A 6 -40.11 -8.20 -6.01
N PHE A 7 -39.18 -8.70 -6.79
CA PHE A 7 -38.27 -7.82 -7.53
C PHE A 7 -38.83 -7.34 -8.90
N ARG A 8 -39.83 -8.03 -9.45
CA ARG A 8 -40.42 -7.66 -10.73
C ARG A 8 -41.41 -6.50 -10.68
N TRP A 9 -41.98 -6.19 -9.51
CA TRP A 9 -42.94 -5.09 -9.37
C TRP A 9 -42.30 -3.73 -9.08
N MET A 10 -41.08 -3.70 -8.56
CA MET A 10 -40.35 -2.44 -8.32
C MET A 10 -39.74 -1.85 -9.58
N THR A 11 -39.38 -2.66 -10.56
CA THR A 11 -38.79 -2.17 -11.82
C THR A 11 -39.81 -1.60 -12.78
N THR A 12 -41.06 -2.06 -12.75
CA THR A 12 -42.15 -1.50 -13.57
C THR A 12 -42.71 -0.22 -13.00
N ALA A 13 -42.73 -0.03 -11.69
CA ALA A 13 -43.20 1.22 -11.08
C ALA A 13 -42.23 2.41 -11.27
N VAL A 14 -40.91 2.14 -11.35
CA VAL A 14 -39.91 3.19 -11.62
C VAL A 14 -39.89 3.62 -13.07
N LEU A 15 -40.20 2.75 -14.02
CA LEU A 15 -40.32 3.12 -15.44
C LEU A 15 -41.61 3.91 -15.76
N ALA A 16 -42.71 3.72 -15.02
CA ALA A 16 -43.97 4.40 -15.25
C ALA A 16 -43.99 5.87 -14.73
N LEU A 17 -43.12 6.22 -13.77
CA LEU A 17 -43.01 7.59 -13.22
C LEU A 17 -42.16 8.54 -14.11
N LEU A 18 -41.49 8.02 -15.12
CA LEU A 18 -40.61 8.83 -16.00
C LEU A 18 -41.30 9.39 -17.26
N PHE A 19 -42.58 9.10 -17.47
CA PHE A 19 -43.27 9.49 -18.73
C PHE A 19 -44.37 10.56 -18.61
N SER A 20 -44.56 11.20 -17.47
CA SER A 20 -45.60 12.20 -17.33
C SER A 20 -45.06 13.57 -16.90
N VAL A 21 -44.45 14.32 -17.81
CA VAL A 21 -44.49 15.80 -17.80
C VAL A 21 -44.33 16.29 -19.22
N SER A 22 -45.37 16.74 -19.79
CA SER A 22 -45.35 17.48 -21.08
C SER A 22 -45.97 18.86 -20.92
N ALA A 23 -45.38 19.77 -21.65
CA ALA A 23 -45.87 21.06 -22.10
C ALA A 23 -45.84 22.24 -21.13
N SER A 24 -44.91 23.15 -21.36
CA SER A 24 -45.13 24.59 -21.09
C SER A 24 -44.20 25.44 -21.94
N ALA A 25 -44.82 26.35 -22.63
CA ALA A 25 -44.40 27.67 -23.13
C ALA A 25 -43.12 27.78 -23.98
N LEU A 26 -43.29 28.22 -25.18
CA LEU A 26 -42.29 28.66 -26.18
C LEU A 26 -41.49 29.87 -25.68
N ALA A 27 -40.57 29.67 -24.80
CA ALA A 27 -39.47 30.61 -24.61
C ALA A 27 -38.37 30.23 -25.59
N GLN A 28 -37.92 31.14 -26.42
CA GLN A 28 -36.84 30.86 -27.41
C GLN A 28 -35.57 30.46 -26.76
N ASN A 29 -35.00 29.31 -27.14
CA ASN A 29 -33.74 28.78 -26.59
C ASN A 29 -32.57 29.68 -27.01
N ALA A 30 -31.53 29.77 -26.16
CA ALA A 30 -30.22 30.25 -26.57
C ALA A 30 -29.36 29.05 -27.01
N THR A 31 -28.80 29.12 -28.19
CA THR A 31 -27.93 28.11 -28.73
C THR A 31 -26.52 28.67 -28.87
N ILE A 32 -25.55 28.18 -28.07
CA ILE A 32 -24.16 28.60 -28.11
C ILE A 32 -23.38 27.51 -28.82
N THR A 33 -22.80 27.82 -29.98
CA THR A 33 -21.99 26.90 -30.79
C THR A 33 -20.55 27.41 -30.89
N GLY A 34 -19.61 26.56 -31.23
CA GLY A 34 -18.24 26.98 -31.51
C GLY A 34 -17.31 25.83 -31.77
N LYS A 35 -16.10 26.16 -32.18
CA LYS A 35 -14.99 25.20 -32.34
C LYS A 35 -13.95 25.42 -31.26
N VAL A 36 -13.39 24.32 -30.75
CA VAL A 36 -12.24 24.31 -29.85
C VAL A 36 -11.08 23.71 -30.62
N LEU A 37 -10.04 24.51 -30.81
CA LEU A 37 -8.83 24.12 -31.53
C LEU A 37 -7.65 24.13 -30.57
N SER A 38 -6.55 23.40 -30.88
CA SER A 38 -5.25 23.57 -30.25
C SER A 38 -4.51 24.78 -30.79
N ASP A 39 -3.41 25.17 -30.15
CA ASP A 39 -2.48 26.19 -30.64
C ASP A 39 -1.85 25.85 -32.01
N GLY A 40 -1.89 24.59 -32.43
CA GLY A 40 -1.56 24.13 -33.78
C GLY A 40 -2.75 24.10 -34.77
N GLY A 41 -3.91 24.66 -34.42
CA GLY A 41 -5.11 24.71 -35.24
C GLY A 41 -5.83 23.40 -35.45
N GLN A 42 -5.49 22.35 -34.65
CA GLN A 42 -6.16 21.06 -34.73
C GLN A 42 -7.44 21.04 -33.89
N PRO A 43 -8.52 20.40 -34.36
CA PRO A 43 -9.75 20.26 -33.60
C PRO A 43 -9.49 19.41 -32.34
N LEU A 44 -9.88 19.92 -31.18
CA LEU A 44 -9.76 19.20 -29.91
C LEU A 44 -11.01 18.40 -29.63
N TYR A 45 -10.90 17.10 -29.72
CA TYR A 45 -11.93 16.16 -29.36
C TYR A 45 -12.08 16.02 -27.83
N GLY A 46 -13.30 16.01 -27.33
CA GLY A 46 -13.57 15.79 -25.89
C GLY A 46 -13.18 16.97 -25.00
N ALA A 47 -12.85 18.15 -25.57
CA ALA A 47 -12.67 19.34 -24.78
C ALA A 47 -13.99 19.69 -24.06
N ASN A 48 -13.91 19.89 -22.73
CA ASN A 48 -15.09 20.13 -21.91
C ASN A 48 -15.42 21.64 -21.89
N VAL A 49 -16.61 21.98 -22.41
CA VAL A 49 -17.13 23.34 -22.44
C VAL A 49 -18.21 23.49 -21.37
N VAL A 50 -17.97 24.39 -20.43
CA VAL A 50 -18.77 24.51 -19.20
C VAL A 50 -19.28 25.91 -18.99
N ILE A 51 -20.53 26.03 -18.59
CA ILE A 51 -21.11 27.25 -18.00
C ILE A 51 -21.38 26.93 -16.52
N ASP A 52 -20.42 27.22 -15.65
CA ASP A 52 -20.49 26.85 -14.24
C ASP A 52 -21.73 27.39 -13.52
N ALA A 53 -22.10 28.64 -13.79
CA ALA A 53 -23.28 29.30 -13.21
C ALA A 53 -24.59 28.60 -13.60
N MET A 54 -24.59 27.87 -14.69
CA MET A 54 -25.78 27.15 -15.19
C MET A 54 -25.65 25.64 -15.05
N GLN A 55 -24.50 25.14 -14.55
CA GLN A 55 -24.19 23.73 -14.43
C GLN A 55 -24.34 22.94 -15.75
N ILE A 56 -24.04 23.59 -16.86
CA ILE A 56 -24.04 22.98 -18.18
C ILE A 56 -22.62 22.61 -18.55
N SER A 57 -22.41 21.36 -18.94
CA SER A 57 -21.13 20.85 -19.39
C SER A 57 -21.33 19.98 -20.62
N ILE A 58 -20.53 20.19 -21.66
CA ILE A 58 -20.57 19.40 -22.91
C ILE A 58 -19.15 19.16 -23.42
N GLY A 59 -18.90 17.97 -24.01
CA GLY A 59 -17.66 17.67 -24.72
C GLY A 59 -17.73 18.05 -26.19
N THR A 60 -16.62 18.46 -26.77
CA THR A 60 -16.53 18.73 -28.21
C THR A 60 -16.55 17.44 -29.03
N THR A 61 -17.08 17.49 -30.23
CA THR A 61 -17.07 16.41 -31.22
C THR A 61 -15.65 16.15 -31.78
N ALA A 62 -15.48 15.12 -32.62
CA ALA A 62 -14.23 14.85 -33.31
C ALA A 62 -13.76 16.01 -34.21
N ALA A 63 -14.66 16.84 -34.69
CA ALA A 63 -14.36 18.06 -35.43
C ALA A 63 -14.08 19.27 -34.52
N GLY A 64 -13.96 19.08 -33.19
CA GLY A 64 -13.77 20.14 -32.22
C GLY A 64 -15.01 21.00 -31.96
N VAL A 65 -16.17 20.64 -32.48
CA VAL A 65 -17.41 21.46 -32.41
C VAL A 65 -18.17 21.15 -31.14
N TYR A 66 -18.67 22.17 -30.46
CA TYR A 66 -19.62 22.06 -29.36
C TYR A 66 -20.90 22.83 -29.64
N THR A 67 -22.00 22.40 -29.05
CA THR A 67 -23.29 23.07 -29.10
C THR A 67 -23.99 22.98 -27.77
N ILE A 68 -24.18 24.10 -27.10
CA ILE A 68 -24.92 24.23 -25.85
C ILE A 68 -26.27 24.83 -26.16
N VAL A 69 -27.34 24.12 -25.79
CA VAL A 69 -28.71 24.63 -25.88
C VAL A 69 -29.18 24.96 -24.47
N ILE A 70 -29.48 26.24 -24.25
CA ILE A 70 -30.03 26.73 -22.98
C ILE A 70 -31.54 26.93 -23.18
N PRO A 71 -32.37 26.21 -22.42
CA PRO A 71 -33.82 26.36 -22.51
C PRO A 71 -34.27 27.81 -22.28
N GLY A 72 -35.22 28.29 -23.06
CA GLY A 72 -35.67 29.68 -23.02
C GLY A 72 -36.08 30.15 -21.62
N ALA A 73 -36.62 29.26 -20.78
CA ALA A 73 -36.96 29.60 -19.39
C ALA A 73 -35.73 30.02 -18.53
N ARG A 74 -34.52 29.69 -18.97
CA ARG A 74 -33.26 30.07 -18.30
C ARG A 74 -32.53 31.22 -19.00
N VAL A 75 -33.06 31.73 -20.11
CA VAL A 75 -32.52 32.86 -20.88
C VAL A 75 -33.10 34.15 -20.34
N LYS A 76 -32.31 34.93 -19.60
CA LYS A 76 -32.71 36.18 -18.96
C LYS A 76 -31.84 37.37 -19.35
N GLY A 77 -31.01 37.25 -20.40
CA GLY A 77 -30.03 38.27 -20.76
C GLY A 77 -28.86 38.40 -19.76
N GLN A 78 -28.67 37.41 -18.87
CA GLN A 78 -27.64 37.44 -17.83
C GLN A 78 -26.25 37.18 -18.42
N GLN A 79 -25.23 37.70 -17.76
CA GLN A 79 -23.85 37.34 -18.05
C GLN A 79 -23.50 35.97 -17.45
N ALA A 80 -22.79 35.17 -18.22
CA ALA A 80 -22.28 33.87 -17.80
C ALA A 80 -20.83 33.68 -18.28
N VAL A 81 -20.03 32.96 -17.51
CA VAL A 81 -18.66 32.61 -17.92
C VAL A 81 -18.71 31.25 -18.61
N LEU A 82 -18.35 31.25 -19.90
CA LEU A 82 -18.13 30.05 -20.70
C LEU A 82 -16.67 29.65 -20.56
N ARG A 83 -16.40 28.51 -19.92
CA ARG A 83 -15.07 27.96 -19.69
C ARG A 83 -14.86 26.73 -20.53
N VAL A 84 -13.73 26.68 -21.22
CA VAL A 84 -13.29 25.52 -22.00
C VAL A 84 -12.03 24.95 -21.42
N ARG A 85 -12.02 23.64 -21.22
CA ARG A 85 -10.85 22.91 -20.75
C ARG A 85 -10.68 21.59 -21.51
N ALA A 86 -9.46 21.25 -21.83
CA ALA A 86 -9.08 19.98 -22.38
C ALA A 86 -7.85 19.44 -21.61
N ILE A 87 -7.73 18.12 -21.51
CA ILE A 87 -6.57 17.50 -20.85
C ILE A 87 -5.31 17.87 -21.61
N GLY A 88 -4.32 18.43 -20.90
CA GLY A 88 -3.05 18.88 -21.50
C GLY A 88 -3.11 20.29 -22.08
N TYR A 89 -4.19 21.04 -21.90
CA TYR A 89 -4.32 22.42 -22.41
C TYR A 89 -4.69 23.40 -21.30
N VAL A 90 -4.20 24.64 -21.46
CA VAL A 90 -4.55 25.75 -20.57
C VAL A 90 -6.01 26.11 -20.74
N PRO A 91 -6.85 26.06 -19.69
CA PRO A 91 -8.25 26.43 -19.79
C PRO A 91 -8.43 27.88 -20.22
N GLN A 92 -9.40 28.12 -21.09
CA GLN A 92 -9.82 29.50 -21.48
C GLN A 92 -11.22 29.80 -20.96
N MET A 93 -11.46 31.07 -20.63
CA MET A 93 -12.74 31.58 -20.18
C MET A 93 -13.13 32.81 -20.99
N ARG A 94 -14.43 32.88 -21.33
CA ARG A 94 -15.02 34.08 -21.94
C ARG A 94 -16.32 34.41 -21.25
N THR A 95 -16.48 35.65 -20.85
CA THR A 95 -17.77 36.16 -20.39
C THR A 95 -18.67 36.38 -21.60
N ILE A 96 -19.87 35.82 -21.55
CA ILE A 96 -20.88 35.90 -22.59
C ILE A 96 -22.18 36.40 -22.00
N THR A 97 -23.00 37.07 -22.83
CA THR A 97 -24.38 37.37 -22.46
C THR A 97 -25.29 36.30 -23.04
N VAL A 98 -26.04 35.62 -22.16
CA VAL A 98 -26.96 34.55 -22.58
C VAL A 98 -28.25 35.22 -23.13
N SER A 99 -28.29 35.39 -24.45
CA SER A 99 -29.46 35.93 -25.19
C SER A 99 -30.12 34.85 -26.02
N ALA A 100 -31.41 34.99 -26.28
CA ALA A 100 -32.15 34.13 -27.20
C ALA A 100 -31.57 34.14 -28.63
N GLY A 101 -31.53 32.98 -29.28
CA GLY A 101 -30.96 32.82 -30.61
C GLY A 101 -29.61 32.12 -30.61
N ALA A 102 -28.94 32.11 -31.77
CA ALA A 102 -27.67 31.43 -31.97
C ALA A 102 -26.48 32.37 -31.76
N GLN A 103 -25.49 31.92 -31.00
CA GLN A 103 -24.19 32.59 -30.77
C GLN A 103 -23.07 31.65 -31.12
N THR A 104 -22.03 32.13 -31.84
CA THR A 104 -20.85 31.31 -32.18
C THR A 104 -19.62 31.85 -31.43
N ILE A 105 -18.95 30.97 -30.63
CA ILE A 105 -17.80 31.33 -29.83
C ILE A 105 -16.72 30.25 -29.99
N ASN A 106 -15.58 30.60 -30.59
CA ASN A 106 -14.48 29.70 -30.83
C ASN A 106 -13.39 29.89 -29.77
N PHE A 107 -12.64 28.81 -29.48
CA PHE A 107 -11.51 28.80 -28.55
C PHE A 107 -10.29 28.15 -29.17
N ASP A 108 -9.14 28.76 -28.97
CA ASP A 108 -7.82 28.21 -29.34
C ASP A 108 -7.07 27.96 -28.03
N LEU A 109 -7.01 26.68 -27.59
CA LEU A 109 -6.37 26.30 -26.33
C LEU A 109 -4.87 26.12 -26.53
N LYS A 110 -4.08 26.71 -25.66
CA LYS A 110 -2.63 26.50 -25.58
C LYS A 110 -2.33 25.24 -24.79
N THR A 111 -1.31 24.50 -25.20
CA THR A 111 -0.84 23.30 -24.48
C THR A 111 -0.35 23.66 -23.07
N ASP A 112 -0.87 22.98 -22.05
CA ASP A 112 -0.44 23.17 -20.65
C ASP A 112 0.54 22.06 -20.25
N VAL A 113 1.80 22.40 -20.26
CA VAL A 113 2.89 21.48 -19.95
C VAL A 113 3.10 21.30 -18.46
N ASN A 114 2.78 22.32 -17.68
CA ASN A 114 3.10 22.33 -16.24
C ASN A 114 1.90 21.98 -15.35
N ARG A 115 0.71 21.89 -15.94
CA ARG A 115 -0.50 21.51 -15.22
C ARG A 115 -0.89 22.43 -14.04
N LEU A 116 -0.31 23.62 -13.94
CA LEU A 116 -0.66 24.60 -12.89
C LEU A 116 -2.12 25.04 -12.95
N ASN A 117 -2.73 24.98 -14.13
CA ASN A 117 -4.16 25.27 -14.33
C ASN A 117 -5.05 24.04 -14.11
N GLN A 118 -4.50 22.88 -13.75
CA GLN A 118 -5.31 21.72 -13.38
C GLN A 118 -6.14 22.03 -12.12
N VAL A 119 -7.35 21.52 -12.13
CA VAL A 119 -8.25 21.65 -11.00
C VAL A 119 -8.16 20.37 -10.19
N VAL A 120 -7.81 20.48 -8.94
CA VAL A 120 -7.85 19.38 -7.97
C VAL A 120 -9.13 19.47 -7.16
N VAL A 121 -9.72 18.33 -6.92
CA VAL A 121 -10.86 18.19 -6.02
C VAL A 121 -10.32 17.57 -4.73
N THR A 122 -9.67 18.35 -3.90
CA THR A 122 -9.20 17.89 -2.59
C THR A 122 -10.40 17.59 -1.68
N GLY A 123 -11.11 16.55 -2.00
CA GLY A 123 -12.15 15.79 -1.29
C GLY A 123 -13.24 16.56 -0.53
N VAL A 124 -12.91 17.65 0.11
CA VAL A 124 -13.78 18.39 1.02
C VAL A 124 -13.93 19.85 0.61
N ALA A 125 -12.88 20.43 0.05
CA ALA A 125 -12.92 21.77 -0.51
C ALA A 125 -13.30 21.66 -1.99
N GLY A 126 -14.27 22.41 -2.49
CA GLY A 126 -14.66 22.35 -3.91
C GLY A 126 -13.45 22.49 -4.85
N ALA A 127 -13.64 22.11 -6.10
CA ALA A 127 -12.63 22.15 -7.15
C ALA A 127 -11.81 23.46 -7.12
N THR A 128 -10.51 23.35 -6.97
CA THR A 128 -9.58 24.49 -6.85
C THR A 128 -8.41 24.30 -7.81
N GLU A 129 -8.01 25.36 -8.50
CA GLU A 129 -6.85 25.31 -9.38
C GLU A 129 -5.57 25.13 -8.55
N VAL A 130 -4.65 24.29 -9.01
CA VAL A 130 -3.36 24.01 -8.30
C VAL A 130 -2.57 25.27 -8.01
N LYS A 131 -2.60 26.26 -8.93
CA LYS A 131 -1.93 27.54 -8.72
C LYS A 131 -2.48 28.36 -7.53
N LYS A 132 -3.70 28.08 -7.08
CA LYS A 132 -4.36 28.73 -5.94
C LYS A 132 -4.24 27.92 -4.63
N LEU A 133 -3.58 26.77 -4.64
CA LEU A 133 -3.34 26.00 -3.43
C LEU A 133 -2.10 26.49 -2.69
N ALA A 134 -2.23 26.61 -1.38
CA ALA A 134 -1.14 27.00 -0.48
C ALA A 134 -0.38 25.80 0.12
N PHE A 135 -0.65 24.57 -0.30
CA PHE A 135 0.00 23.33 0.11
C PHE A 135 0.18 22.40 -1.09
N SER A 136 1.05 21.39 -0.93
CA SER A 136 1.39 20.46 -2.02
C SER A 136 0.33 19.38 -2.21
N VAL A 137 -0.15 19.23 -3.45
CA VAL A 137 -0.96 18.10 -3.90
C VAL A 137 -0.37 17.59 -5.20
N ALA A 138 -0.09 16.30 -5.27
CA ALA A 138 0.31 15.68 -6.52
C ALA A 138 -0.92 15.08 -7.20
N GLN A 139 -1.02 15.27 -8.51
CA GLN A 139 -2.12 14.74 -9.32
C GLN A 139 -1.56 13.93 -10.48
N ILE A 140 -2.12 12.75 -10.71
CA ILE A 140 -1.79 11.87 -11.82
C ILE A 140 -3.09 11.49 -12.52
N SER A 141 -3.20 11.86 -13.78
CA SER A 141 -4.36 11.55 -14.61
C SER A 141 -4.18 10.24 -15.39
N SER A 142 -5.27 9.69 -15.88
CA SER A 142 -5.24 8.51 -16.76
C SER A 142 -4.44 8.75 -18.05
N ALA A 143 -4.36 9.99 -18.53
CA ALA A 143 -3.52 10.36 -19.68
C ALA A 143 -2.03 10.23 -19.42
N ASP A 144 -1.59 10.25 -18.13
CA ASP A 144 -0.19 10.02 -17.74
C ASP A 144 0.18 8.54 -17.71
N GLN A 145 -0.78 7.67 -17.99
CA GLN A 145 -0.69 6.23 -17.79
C GLN A 145 -1.21 5.49 -19.03
N PRO A 146 -0.49 5.54 -20.16
CA PRO A 146 -0.93 4.93 -21.41
C PRO A 146 -1.07 3.40 -21.29
N VAL A 147 -0.29 2.78 -20.39
CA VAL A 147 -0.38 1.34 -20.06
C VAL A 147 -0.82 1.23 -18.60
N ALA A 148 -1.94 0.57 -18.37
CA ALA A 148 -2.43 0.35 -17.02
C ALA A 148 -1.59 -0.75 -16.34
N GLY A 149 -1.04 -0.45 -15.17
CA GLY A 149 -0.39 -1.47 -14.33
C GLY A 149 -1.41 -2.44 -13.72
N SER A 150 -0.92 -3.49 -13.07
CA SER A 150 -1.77 -4.45 -12.35
C SER A 150 -2.47 -3.84 -11.13
N ASN A 151 -1.92 -2.76 -10.59
CA ASN A 151 -2.38 -2.11 -9.36
C ASN A 151 -2.30 -0.58 -9.49
N PRO A 152 -3.29 0.18 -8.95
CA PRO A 152 -3.28 1.65 -8.99
C PRO A 152 -2.05 2.30 -8.34
N LEU A 153 -1.50 1.74 -7.26
CA LEU A 153 -0.33 2.30 -6.57
C LEU A 153 0.97 2.13 -7.36
N SER A 154 1.12 1.03 -8.08
CA SER A 154 2.31 0.83 -8.92
C SER A 154 2.43 1.90 -10.01
N GLN A 155 1.32 2.49 -10.42
CA GLN A 155 1.28 3.57 -11.39
C GLN A 155 1.79 4.91 -10.83
N LEU A 156 1.83 5.07 -9.50
CA LEU A 156 2.33 6.26 -8.82
C LEU A 156 3.85 6.24 -8.61
N GLN A 157 4.47 5.05 -8.72
CA GLN A 157 5.89 4.87 -8.46
C GLN A 157 6.75 5.75 -9.37
N GLY A 158 7.67 6.51 -8.76
CA GLY A 158 8.54 7.46 -9.47
C GLY A 158 7.85 8.73 -9.99
N LYS A 159 6.51 8.84 -9.89
CA LYS A 159 5.74 9.98 -10.42
C LYS A 159 5.37 11.02 -9.36
N VAL A 160 5.50 10.68 -8.08
CA VAL A 160 5.16 11.55 -6.95
C VAL A 160 6.37 11.68 -6.04
N ALA A 161 6.96 12.87 -5.97
CA ALA A 161 8.04 13.15 -5.01
C ALA A 161 7.51 13.04 -3.56
N GLY A 162 8.31 12.50 -2.65
CA GLY A 162 7.92 12.26 -1.25
C GLY A 162 6.98 11.07 -1.04
N ALA A 163 6.75 10.25 -2.07
CA ALA A 163 5.99 9.01 -1.98
C ALA A 163 6.92 7.81 -2.15
N ASN A 164 7.18 7.09 -1.08
CA ASN A 164 7.93 5.84 -1.11
C ASN A 164 6.96 4.68 -1.34
N ILE A 165 7.03 4.06 -2.51
CA ILE A 165 6.17 2.95 -2.91
C ILE A 165 7.03 1.71 -3.04
N VAL A 166 6.79 0.75 -2.15
CA VAL A 166 7.59 -0.47 -2.02
C VAL A 166 6.72 -1.69 -2.25
N SER A 167 7.09 -2.49 -3.23
CA SER A 167 6.52 -3.83 -3.40
C SER A 167 7.31 -4.82 -2.54
N ALA A 168 6.82 -5.10 -1.34
CA ALA A 168 7.46 -6.05 -0.43
C ALA A 168 7.39 -7.50 -0.95
N SER A 169 6.56 -7.75 -1.94
CA SER A 169 6.35 -9.08 -2.53
C SER A 169 6.03 -8.95 -4.02
N GLY A 170 6.65 -9.78 -4.84
CA GLY A 170 6.28 -10.00 -6.25
C GLY A 170 5.08 -10.93 -6.45
N ARG A 171 4.35 -11.28 -5.40
CA ARG A 171 3.18 -12.16 -5.50
C ARG A 171 2.09 -11.53 -6.37
N PRO A 172 1.46 -12.32 -7.23
CA PRO A 172 0.29 -11.87 -7.97
C PRO A 172 -0.80 -11.32 -7.04
N GLY A 173 -1.41 -10.21 -7.43
CA GLY A 173 -2.44 -9.55 -6.61
C GLY A 173 -1.97 -8.85 -5.34
N ALA A 174 -0.66 -8.88 -5.02
CA ALA A 174 -0.13 -8.12 -3.90
C ALA A 174 -0.14 -6.61 -4.21
N ALA A 175 -0.70 -5.82 -3.31
CA ALA A 175 -0.61 -4.37 -3.40
C ALA A 175 0.76 -3.90 -2.89
N PRO A 176 1.43 -2.96 -3.57
CA PRO A 176 2.56 -2.27 -2.99
C PRO A 176 2.12 -1.45 -1.77
N SER A 177 3.01 -1.30 -0.81
CA SER A 177 2.85 -0.38 0.32
C SER A 177 3.28 1.02 -0.09
N ILE A 178 2.63 2.04 0.46
CA ILE A 178 2.98 3.43 0.21
C ILE A 178 3.14 4.18 1.53
N ILE A 179 4.24 4.92 1.65
CA ILE A 179 4.52 5.82 2.77
C ILE A 179 4.77 7.22 2.21
N LEU A 180 4.10 8.23 2.76
CA LEU A 180 4.24 9.62 2.34
C LEU A 180 5.09 10.40 3.34
N ARG A 181 6.18 11.03 2.87
CA ARG A 181 7.07 11.88 3.67
C ARG A 181 7.65 11.21 4.93
N GLY A 182 7.86 9.88 4.87
CA GLY A 182 8.42 9.09 5.96
C GLY A 182 7.39 8.46 6.90
N PRO A 183 7.86 7.63 7.85
CA PRO A 183 7.01 6.93 8.81
C PRO A 183 6.31 7.91 9.74
N GLN A 184 5.07 7.60 10.11
CA GLN A 184 4.24 8.45 10.96
C GLN A 184 4.06 7.86 12.37
N SER A 185 4.55 6.66 12.63
CA SER A 185 4.49 6.02 13.93
C SER A 185 5.75 5.18 14.18
N ILE A 186 6.26 5.24 15.40
CA ILE A 186 7.36 4.39 15.85
C ILE A 186 6.89 2.93 15.96
N ASN A 187 5.65 2.70 16.35
CA ASN A 187 5.07 1.37 16.45
C ASN A 187 3.69 1.32 15.79
N ALA A 188 3.63 0.73 14.61
CA ALA A 188 2.40 0.57 13.86
C ALA A 188 1.63 -0.73 14.15
N SER A 189 2.00 -1.50 15.19
CA SER A 189 1.34 -2.77 15.54
C SER A 189 -0.18 -2.60 15.68
N GLY A 190 -0.93 -3.32 14.86
CA GLY A 190 -2.40 -3.25 14.79
C GLY A 190 -2.94 -1.97 14.16
N ARG A 191 -2.09 -1.18 13.47
CA ARG A 191 -2.45 0.04 12.71
C ARG A 191 -1.70 0.04 11.38
N SER A 192 -2.22 0.75 10.39
CA SER A 192 -1.52 0.94 9.11
C SER A 192 -0.73 2.25 9.13
N GLN A 193 0.43 2.27 8.49
CA GLN A 193 1.17 3.50 8.16
C GLN A 193 0.83 4.01 6.75
N GLU A 194 -0.04 3.33 6.04
CA GLU A 194 -0.47 3.73 4.71
C GLU A 194 -1.43 4.91 4.76
N PRO A 195 -1.42 5.77 3.74
CA PRO A 195 -2.38 6.86 3.59
C PRO A 195 -3.82 6.35 3.57
N MET A 196 -4.73 7.18 4.02
CA MET A 196 -6.15 6.93 3.87
C MET A 196 -6.54 6.96 2.38
N VAL A 197 -7.21 5.94 1.89
CA VAL A 197 -7.67 5.87 0.50
C VAL A 197 -9.14 6.24 0.43
N ILE A 198 -9.47 7.14 -0.51
CA ILE A 198 -10.84 7.56 -0.79
C ILE A 198 -11.13 7.29 -2.27
N ILE A 199 -12.21 6.55 -2.56
CA ILE A 199 -12.62 6.20 -3.91
C ILE A 199 -13.97 6.84 -4.18
N ASP A 200 -14.05 7.78 -5.09
CA ASP A 200 -15.28 8.51 -5.42
C ASP A 200 -16.03 9.06 -4.19
N GLY A 201 -15.29 9.50 -3.16
CA GLY A 201 -15.83 10.01 -1.90
C GLY A 201 -16.09 8.96 -0.80
N VAL A 202 -15.86 7.67 -1.07
CA VAL A 202 -15.98 6.58 -0.08
C VAL A 202 -14.63 6.31 0.56
N VAL A 203 -14.56 6.30 1.87
CA VAL A 203 -13.34 5.88 2.60
C VAL A 203 -13.19 4.37 2.48
N SER A 204 -12.14 3.93 1.81
CA SER A 204 -11.86 2.52 1.54
C SER A 204 -11.49 1.74 2.81
N GLN A 205 -12.04 0.54 2.95
CA GLN A 205 -11.71 -0.43 4.00
C GLN A 205 -10.82 -1.57 3.49
N GLY A 206 -10.53 -1.62 2.20
CA GLY A 206 -9.76 -2.69 1.57
C GLY A 206 -8.55 -2.22 0.79
N GLY A 207 -7.72 -3.17 0.39
CA GLY A 207 -6.56 -2.93 -0.45
C GLY A 207 -6.93 -2.35 -1.82
N LEU A 208 -5.98 -1.65 -2.43
CA LEU A 208 -6.12 -1.09 -3.77
C LEU A 208 -5.98 -2.14 -4.88
N ALA A 209 -5.53 -3.36 -4.57
CA ALA A 209 -5.46 -4.46 -5.53
C ALA A 209 -6.83 -4.85 -6.13
N ASP A 210 -7.90 -4.59 -5.38
CA ASP A 210 -9.27 -4.92 -5.80
C ASP A 210 -9.85 -3.91 -6.83
N ILE A 211 -9.12 -2.83 -7.16
CA ILE A 211 -9.58 -1.78 -8.08
C ILE A 211 -8.99 -2.03 -9.46
N ASN A 212 -9.83 -1.92 -10.50
CA ASN A 212 -9.34 -1.90 -11.88
C ASN A 212 -8.68 -0.54 -12.19
N PRO A 213 -7.35 -0.50 -12.47
CA PRO A 213 -6.67 0.74 -12.80
C PRO A 213 -7.21 1.44 -14.04
N GLN A 214 -7.78 0.70 -14.99
CA GLN A 214 -8.34 1.25 -16.23
C GLN A 214 -9.63 2.06 -16.00
N ASP A 215 -10.31 1.89 -14.85
CA ASP A 215 -11.48 2.67 -14.47
C ASP A 215 -11.11 4.02 -13.85
N ILE A 216 -9.85 4.24 -13.52
CA ILE A 216 -9.38 5.47 -12.85
C ILE A 216 -9.26 6.60 -13.87
N ASP A 217 -9.80 7.77 -13.54
CA ASP A 217 -9.63 9.01 -14.27
C ASP A 217 -8.48 9.83 -13.70
N ASN A 218 -8.44 9.95 -12.38
CA ASN A 218 -7.46 10.78 -11.68
C ASN A 218 -7.12 10.22 -10.30
N VAL A 219 -5.85 10.35 -9.89
CA VAL A 219 -5.37 10.06 -8.54
C VAL A 219 -4.74 11.34 -7.97
N GLU A 220 -5.25 11.81 -6.86
CA GLU A 220 -4.71 12.93 -6.09
C GLU A 220 -4.02 12.41 -4.82
N VAL A 221 -2.78 12.81 -4.61
CA VAL A 221 -2.00 12.45 -3.43
C VAL A 221 -1.84 13.69 -2.56
N VAL A 222 -2.55 13.70 -1.46
CA VAL A 222 -2.57 14.76 -0.45
C VAL A 222 -1.54 14.39 0.62
N LYS A 223 -0.40 15.07 0.61
CA LYS A 223 0.73 14.75 1.47
C LYS A 223 0.72 15.61 2.73
N GLY A 224 1.15 15.02 3.84
CA GLY A 224 1.40 15.70 5.09
C GLY A 224 0.17 16.24 5.83
N ALA A 225 0.38 16.66 7.08
CA ALA A 225 -0.68 17.07 7.99
C ALA A 225 -1.39 18.37 7.57
N ALA A 226 -0.66 19.31 6.99
CA ALA A 226 -1.25 20.57 6.52
C ALA A 226 -2.30 20.36 5.44
N ALA A 227 -2.03 19.48 4.47
CA ALA A 227 -2.97 19.15 3.41
C ALA A 227 -4.08 18.22 3.90
N SER A 228 -3.76 17.25 4.75
CA SER A 228 -4.69 16.20 5.21
C SER A 228 -5.54 16.58 6.41
N SER A 229 -5.33 17.76 7.02
CA SER A 229 -6.16 18.28 8.14
C SER A 229 -7.67 18.25 7.87
N MET A 230 -8.08 18.37 6.60
CA MET A 230 -9.49 18.27 6.19
C MET A 230 -10.12 16.90 6.48
N TYR A 231 -9.31 15.86 6.64
CA TYR A 231 -9.74 14.48 6.88
C TYR A 231 -9.59 14.05 8.34
N GLY A 232 -8.91 14.86 9.17
CA GLY A 232 -8.86 14.76 10.62
C GLY A 232 -8.10 13.57 11.17
N SER A 233 -8.71 12.83 12.10
CA SER A 233 -8.08 11.82 12.94
C SER A 233 -7.63 10.53 12.24
N ARG A 234 -7.81 10.40 10.93
CA ARG A 234 -7.34 9.26 10.12
C ARG A 234 -6.27 9.62 9.10
N ALA A 235 -5.94 10.89 8.99
CA ALA A 235 -5.19 11.40 7.86
C ALA A 235 -3.75 11.78 8.17
N GLY A 236 -3.24 11.42 9.35
CA GLY A 236 -1.84 11.68 9.73
C GLY A 236 -0.83 11.08 8.74
N ASN A 237 -1.16 9.96 8.12
CA ASN A 237 -0.34 9.32 7.10
C ASN A 237 -0.53 9.91 5.68
N GLY A 238 -1.34 10.96 5.52
CA GLY A 238 -1.74 11.49 4.21
C GLY A 238 -3.02 10.86 3.65
N VAL A 239 -3.41 11.28 2.44
CA VAL A 239 -4.64 10.81 1.77
C VAL A 239 -4.38 10.59 0.29
N ILE A 240 -4.88 9.49 -0.24
CA ILE A 240 -4.93 9.20 -1.67
C ILE A 240 -6.40 9.24 -2.09
N GLN A 241 -6.73 10.20 -2.95
CA GLN A 241 -8.07 10.31 -3.51
C GLN A 241 -8.09 9.80 -4.94
N ILE A 242 -8.93 8.81 -5.20
CA ILE A 242 -9.13 8.21 -6.51
C ILE A 242 -10.49 8.65 -7.04
N THR A 243 -10.47 9.27 -8.20
CA THR A 243 -11.67 9.59 -8.95
C THR A 243 -11.76 8.65 -10.15
N THR A 244 -12.91 8.03 -10.34
CA THR A 244 -13.11 7.10 -11.45
C THR A 244 -13.78 7.78 -12.64
N LYS A 245 -13.63 7.19 -13.82
CA LYS A 245 -14.18 7.69 -15.09
C LYS A 245 -15.69 7.90 -15.00
N SER A 246 -16.16 8.94 -15.65
CA SER A 246 -17.58 9.27 -15.77
C SER A 246 -17.90 9.73 -17.18
N GLY A 247 -19.16 9.73 -17.56
CA GLY A 247 -19.59 10.24 -18.87
C GLY A 247 -19.68 11.76 -18.99
N LYS A 248 -19.25 12.53 -17.97
CA LYS A 248 -19.46 14.00 -17.90
C LYS A 248 -18.85 14.78 -19.05
N SER A 249 -17.75 14.31 -19.61
CA SER A 249 -17.07 14.94 -20.77
C SER A 249 -17.46 14.31 -22.11
N SER A 250 -18.41 13.40 -22.12
CA SER A 250 -18.86 12.77 -23.37
C SER A 250 -19.78 13.67 -24.16
N SER A 251 -19.66 13.65 -25.50
CA SER A 251 -20.68 14.18 -26.41
C SER A 251 -21.95 13.34 -26.30
N GLU A 252 -23.07 13.86 -26.80
CA GLU A 252 -24.30 13.06 -26.95
C GLU A 252 -24.02 11.78 -27.75
N GLY A 253 -24.56 10.65 -27.26
CA GLY A 253 -24.37 9.32 -27.81
C GLY A 253 -23.56 8.40 -26.91
N ILE A 254 -23.35 7.18 -27.37
CA ILE A 254 -22.66 6.11 -26.62
C ILE A 254 -21.40 5.72 -27.37
N LYS A 255 -20.30 5.56 -26.65
CA LYS A 255 -19.02 5.07 -27.17
C LYS A 255 -18.62 3.82 -26.43
N PHE A 256 -18.22 2.82 -27.20
CA PHE A 256 -17.66 1.57 -26.67
C PHE A 256 -16.17 1.56 -26.85
N ARG A 257 -15.46 1.02 -25.86
CA ARG A 257 -14.04 0.74 -25.95
C ARG A 257 -13.78 -0.69 -25.41
N ALA A 258 -12.96 -1.42 -26.12
CA ALA A 258 -12.40 -2.68 -25.66
C ALA A 258 -10.87 -2.54 -25.59
N ASN A 259 -10.28 -2.99 -24.51
CA ASN A 259 -8.84 -3.02 -24.31
C ASN A 259 -8.42 -4.41 -23.86
N MET A 260 -7.39 -4.96 -24.48
CA MET A 260 -6.77 -6.24 -24.11
C MET A 260 -5.27 -6.05 -23.98
N GLU A 261 -4.74 -6.49 -22.87
CA GLU A 261 -3.32 -6.43 -22.54
C GLU A 261 -2.81 -7.84 -22.24
N PHE A 262 -1.69 -8.19 -22.84
CA PHE A 262 -0.97 -9.42 -22.57
C PHE A 262 0.44 -9.07 -22.12
N GLY A 263 0.92 -9.80 -21.14
CA GLY A 263 2.25 -9.59 -20.63
C GLY A 263 2.82 -10.83 -19.97
N THR A 264 4.09 -10.74 -19.62
CA THR A 264 4.76 -11.76 -18.82
C THR A 264 5.39 -11.11 -17.61
N SER A 265 5.34 -11.80 -16.46
CA SER A 265 6.05 -11.41 -15.25
C SER A 265 7.12 -12.45 -14.93
N GLY A 266 8.31 -12.02 -14.67
CA GLY A 266 9.44 -12.88 -14.35
C GLY A 266 10.21 -12.37 -13.16
N VAL A 267 11.29 -13.05 -12.83
CA VAL A 267 12.20 -12.65 -11.76
C VAL A 267 13.08 -11.52 -12.27
N GLU A 268 13.10 -10.41 -11.56
CA GLU A 268 13.85 -9.21 -11.93
C GLU A 268 15.36 -9.45 -11.92
N ASN A 269 15.86 -10.15 -10.89
CA ASN A 269 17.29 -10.42 -10.74
C ASN A 269 17.55 -11.90 -10.58
N GLU A 270 18.64 -12.39 -11.18
CA GLU A 270 19.16 -13.71 -10.85
C GLU A 270 19.75 -13.68 -9.44
N TYR A 271 19.19 -14.48 -8.55
CA TYR A 271 19.77 -14.63 -7.22
C TYR A 271 21.07 -15.44 -7.32
N PRO A 272 22.16 -14.94 -6.74
CA PRO A 272 23.39 -15.72 -6.67
C PRO A 272 23.12 -17.00 -5.90
N PHE A 273 23.31 -18.12 -6.54
CA PHE A 273 23.16 -19.43 -5.95
C PHE A 273 24.54 -20.01 -5.65
N PRO A 274 24.81 -20.49 -4.44
CA PRO A 274 26.09 -21.13 -4.14
C PRO A 274 26.26 -22.39 -4.97
N LYS A 275 27.24 -22.35 -5.87
CA LYS A 275 27.56 -23.47 -6.76
C LYS A 275 28.32 -24.60 -6.05
N SER A 276 28.85 -24.29 -4.86
CA SER A 276 29.64 -25.20 -4.05
C SER A 276 28.93 -25.46 -2.73
N HIS A 277 28.67 -26.72 -2.46
CA HIS A 277 28.18 -27.20 -1.17
C HIS A 277 29.23 -28.15 -0.57
N ILE A 278 29.71 -27.81 0.62
CA ILE A 278 30.67 -28.64 1.37
C ILE A 278 29.86 -29.66 2.17
N MET A 279 30.13 -30.94 1.94
CA MET A 279 29.45 -32.03 2.61
C MET A 279 30.48 -32.83 3.43
N LEU A 280 30.07 -33.25 4.62
CA LEU A 280 30.88 -34.12 5.46
C LEU A 280 30.70 -35.58 5.02
N MET A 281 31.78 -36.21 4.65
CA MET A 281 31.84 -37.59 4.15
C MET A 281 32.59 -38.51 5.12
N ASN A 282 32.33 -39.83 5.00
CA ASN A 282 33.17 -40.82 5.61
C ASN A 282 34.59 -40.83 5.00
N GLU A 283 35.53 -41.56 5.59
CA GLU A 283 36.96 -41.52 5.23
C GLU A 283 37.22 -41.93 3.77
N ASP A 284 36.47 -42.82 3.25
CA ASP A 284 36.59 -43.31 1.86
C ASP A 284 35.74 -42.47 0.84
N PHE A 285 35.05 -41.44 1.30
CA PHE A 285 34.20 -40.54 0.50
C PHE A 285 33.04 -41.23 -0.23
N THR A 286 32.59 -42.37 0.27
CA THR A 286 31.49 -43.13 -0.35
C THR A 286 30.14 -42.78 0.24
N ARG A 287 30.06 -42.30 1.49
CA ARG A 287 28.81 -42.03 2.20
C ARG A 287 28.85 -40.70 2.97
N PHE A 288 27.70 -40.12 3.20
CA PHE A 288 27.58 -38.88 3.96
C PHE A 288 27.48 -39.17 5.45
N CYS A 289 28.21 -38.38 6.25
CA CYS A 289 28.11 -38.45 7.71
C CYS A 289 26.81 -37.80 8.18
N VAL A 290 26.25 -38.34 9.25
CA VAL A 290 25.01 -37.82 9.87
C VAL A 290 25.37 -37.03 11.11
N ALA A 291 24.78 -35.83 11.25
CA ALA A 291 24.89 -35.05 12.48
C ALA A 291 23.94 -35.62 13.55
N VAL A 292 24.45 -35.90 14.71
CA VAL A 292 23.65 -36.26 15.88
C VAL A 292 23.74 -35.11 16.89
N SER A 293 22.60 -34.59 17.25
CA SER A 293 22.49 -33.42 18.15
C SER A 293 23.35 -32.23 17.73
N GLY A 294 23.44 -31.97 16.40
CA GLY A 294 24.22 -30.84 15.85
C GLY A 294 25.73 -31.07 15.76
N VAL A 295 26.26 -32.18 16.23
CA VAL A 295 27.66 -32.54 16.09
C VAL A 295 27.85 -33.50 14.92
N PRO A 296 28.74 -33.23 13.96
CA PRO A 296 29.05 -34.15 12.89
C PRO A 296 29.58 -35.47 13.45
N ASP A 297 28.91 -36.57 13.15
CA ASP A 297 29.27 -37.90 13.59
C ASP A 297 29.38 -38.81 12.37
N CYS A 298 30.63 -39.19 12.03
CA CYS A 298 30.88 -40.15 10.96
C CYS A 298 30.79 -41.59 11.44
N GLY A 299 30.47 -41.87 12.69
CA GLY A 299 30.07 -43.19 13.16
C GLY A 299 28.73 -43.65 12.59
N ARG A 300 27.96 -42.69 12.03
CA ARG A 300 26.73 -43.00 11.28
C ARG A 300 26.81 -42.35 9.90
N THR A 301 26.57 -43.14 8.89
CA THR A 301 26.60 -42.71 7.51
C THR A 301 25.30 -43.06 6.78
N VAL A 302 24.98 -42.31 5.73
CA VAL A 302 23.78 -42.52 4.94
C VAL A 302 24.08 -42.32 3.46
N ASP A 303 23.42 -43.11 2.62
CA ASP A 303 23.28 -42.83 1.22
C ASP A 303 22.06 -41.93 1.05
N ILE A 304 22.26 -40.64 0.81
CA ILE A 304 21.18 -39.66 0.76
C ILE A 304 20.21 -39.86 -0.40
N TYR A 305 20.68 -40.48 -1.47
CA TYR A 305 19.80 -40.74 -2.64
C TYR A 305 18.91 -41.93 -2.36
N ALA A 306 19.46 -43.02 -1.90
CA ALA A 306 18.69 -44.23 -1.55
C ALA A 306 17.66 -43.89 -0.46
N GLU A 307 18.03 -43.07 0.53
CA GLU A 307 17.15 -42.69 1.63
C GLU A 307 15.98 -41.81 1.15
N ALA A 308 16.21 -40.88 0.24
CA ALA A 308 15.14 -40.02 -0.32
C ALA A 308 14.12 -40.85 -1.09
N TYR A 309 14.59 -41.81 -1.88
CA TYR A 309 13.71 -42.73 -2.61
C TYR A 309 12.94 -43.67 -1.67
N ARG A 310 13.60 -44.22 -0.67
CA ARG A 310 12.97 -45.09 0.30
C ARG A 310 11.82 -44.44 1.04
N ILE A 311 11.99 -43.17 1.50
CA ILE A 311 10.94 -42.46 2.19
C ILE A 311 9.70 -42.28 1.32
N ASN A 312 9.86 -42.07 0.03
CA ASN A 312 8.74 -41.89 -0.89
C ASN A 312 8.02 -43.21 -1.23
N ASP A 313 8.78 -44.31 -1.39
CA ASP A 313 8.23 -45.59 -1.83
C ASP A 313 7.66 -46.45 -0.71
N GLN A 314 8.13 -46.29 0.51
CA GLN A 314 7.49 -46.92 1.64
C GLN A 314 6.16 -46.25 1.96
N GLY A 315 5.13 -46.67 1.25
CA GLY A 315 3.77 -46.16 1.33
C GLY A 315 3.03 -46.47 2.64
N GLY A 316 3.71 -46.51 3.77
CA GLY A 316 3.14 -46.75 5.08
C GLY A 316 2.28 -45.57 5.58
N ASP A 317 1.37 -45.85 6.46
CA ASP A 317 0.43 -44.88 7.08
C ASP A 317 1.18 -43.82 7.86
N PHE A 318 1.21 -42.63 7.32
CA PHE A 318 1.44 -41.34 8.02
C PHE A 318 2.73 -41.15 8.85
N ALA A 319 3.46 -42.20 9.20
CA ALA A 319 4.76 -42.11 9.89
C ALA A 319 5.89 -42.28 8.90
N LEU A 320 6.84 -41.36 8.90
CA LEU A 320 8.09 -41.60 8.16
C LEU A 320 8.88 -42.70 8.89
N PRO A 321 9.28 -43.74 8.12
CA PRO A 321 10.12 -44.75 8.72
C PRO A 321 11.47 -44.15 9.18
N PRO A 322 12.10 -44.70 10.21
CA PRO A 322 13.43 -44.25 10.64
C PRO A 322 14.42 -44.31 9.46
N ALA A 323 15.29 -43.32 9.40
CA ALA A 323 16.36 -43.34 8.42
C ALA A 323 17.23 -44.61 8.57
N THR A 324 17.64 -45.17 7.43
CA THR A 324 18.52 -46.36 7.45
C THR A 324 19.95 -45.88 7.58
N PHE A 325 20.46 -45.87 8.80
CA PHE A 325 21.84 -45.55 9.05
C PHE A 325 22.68 -46.83 9.07
N VAL A 326 23.86 -46.73 8.51
CA VAL A 326 24.89 -47.77 8.61
C VAL A 326 25.87 -47.34 9.67
N ASN A 327 26.08 -48.18 10.66
CA ASN A 327 27.14 -47.98 11.64
C ASN A 327 28.44 -48.51 11.01
N ASP A 328 29.26 -47.60 10.50
CA ASP A 328 30.54 -47.93 9.83
C ASP A 328 31.70 -48.19 10.79
N GLY A 329 31.41 -48.26 12.07
CA GLY A 329 32.45 -48.44 13.10
C GLY A 329 33.40 -47.21 13.21
N GLY A 330 33.00 -46.11 12.57
CA GLY A 330 33.78 -44.89 12.56
C GLY A 330 34.00 -44.35 13.97
N ILE A 331 35.22 -43.95 14.26
CA ILE A 331 35.63 -43.34 15.52
C ILE A 331 34.89 -42.00 15.65
N ALA A 332 34.03 -41.84 16.69
CA ALA A 332 33.49 -40.54 17.06
C ALA A 332 34.66 -39.58 17.31
N ARG A 333 34.95 -38.72 16.37
CA ARG A 333 36.09 -37.82 16.45
C ARG A 333 35.69 -36.59 17.27
N ASN A 334 36.44 -36.30 18.30
CA ASN A 334 36.30 -35.05 19.03
C ASN A 334 36.48 -33.88 18.04
N PRO A 335 35.59 -32.91 18.01
CA PRO A 335 35.65 -31.78 17.06
C PRO A 335 37.00 -31.02 17.08
N GLY A 336 37.77 -31.12 18.16
CA GLY A 336 39.09 -30.49 18.30
C GLY A 336 40.26 -31.28 17.72
N GLN A 337 40.04 -32.52 17.25
CA GLN A 337 41.13 -33.39 16.80
C GLN A 337 41.12 -33.70 15.30
N VAL A 338 40.14 -33.17 14.56
CA VAL A 338 39.98 -33.51 13.15
C VAL A 338 40.63 -32.44 12.28
N ASN A 339 41.51 -32.85 11.36
CA ASN A 339 41.85 -32.04 10.20
C ASN A 339 40.61 -31.99 9.28
N LEU A 340 39.73 -31.07 9.57
CA LEU A 340 38.44 -30.93 8.90
C LEU A 340 38.53 -30.82 7.36
N ARG A 341 39.68 -30.40 6.84
CA ARG A 341 39.91 -30.29 5.38
C ARG A 341 39.92 -31.63 4.64
N ALA A 342 40.30 -32.69 5.30
CA ALA A 342 40.43 -34.03 4.69
C ALA A 342 39.06 -34.72 4.54
N LEU A 343 38.05 -34.33 5.33
CA LEU A 343 36.75 -35.00 5.39
C LEU A 343 35.63 -34.22 4.64
N TYR A 344 35.90 -32.98 4.23
CA TYR A 344 34.93 -32.20 3.52
C TYR A 344 35.21 -32.18 2.02
N LEU A 345 34.28 -32.64 1.24
CA LEU A 345 34.27 -32.49 -0.23
C LEU A 345 33.33 -31.35 -0.66
N SER A 346 33.84 -30.54 -1.57
CA SER A 346 33.01 -29.56 -2.26
C SER A 346 32.36 -30.21 -3.49
N ASN A 347 31.06 -30.19 -3.55
CA ASN A 347 30.29 -30.75 -4.67
C ASN A 347 30.69 -32.19 -5.03
N PRO A 348 30.55 -33.16 -4.12
CA PRO A 348 30.86 -34.55 -4.42
C PRO A 348 29.87 -35.22 -5.39
N PHE A 349 29.04 -34.44 -6.07
CA PHE A 349 27.93 -34.88 -6.91
C PHE A 349 28.28 -34.75 -8.40
N PRO A 350 27.85 -35.71 -9.23
CA PRO A 350 28.07 -35.66 -10.68
C PRO A 350 27.33 -34.54 -11.39
N LYS A 351 26.23 -34.03 -10.78
CA LYS A 351 25.40 -32.97 -11.33
C LYS A 351 24.99 -31.97 -10.27
N VAL A 352 25.15 -30.70 -10.59
CA VAL A 352 24.75 -29.57 -9.75
C VAL A 352 23.51 -28.91 -10.33
N TYR A 353 22.52 -28.70 -9.50
CA TYR A 353 21.26 -28.06 -9.88
C TYR A 353 21.16 -26.69 -9.22
N ASN A 354 20.47 -25.78 -9.87
CA ASN A 354 20.02 -24.52 -9.26
C ASN A 354 18.54 -24.64 -8.89
N PRO A 355 18.19 -24.92 -7.63
CA PRO A 355 16.80 -25.14 -7.23
C PRO A 355 15.96 -23.89 -7.39
N VAL A 356 16.55 -22.68 -7.26
CA VAL A 356 15.84 -21.41 -7.50
C VAL A 356 15.38 -21.33 -8.95
N ARG A 357 16.28 -21.56 -9.91
CA ARG A 357 15.93 -21.59 -11.35
C ARG A 357 14.92 -22.67 -11.71
N GLN A 358 15.00 -23.83 -11.08
CA GLN A 358 14.04 -24.90 -11.31
C GLN A 358 12.63 -24.53 -10.86
N PHE A 359 12.52 -23.83 -9.72
CA PHE A 359 11.26 -23.48 -9.08
C PHE A 359 10.59 -22.24 -9.69
N LEU A 360 11.38 -21.35 -10.27
CA LEU A 360 10.90 -20.12 -10.88
C LEU A 360 10.56 -20.32 -12.37
N THR A 361 9.63 -19.53 -12.85
CA THR A 361 9.16 -19.50 -14.25
C THR A 361 8.70 -18.08 -14.58
N ASN A 362 8.41 -17.83 -15.85
CA ASN A 362 7.70 -16.64 -16.23
C ASN A 362 6.20 -16.89 -16.17
N GLY A 363 5.50 -16.05 -15.38
CA GLY A 363 4.04 -16.07 -15.33
C GLY A 363 3.43 -15.24 -16.45
N GLN A 364 2.21 -15.57 -16.82
CA GLN A 364 1.44 -14.83 -17.81
C GLN A 364 0.51 -13.82 -17.14
N VAL A 365 0.30 -12.70 -17.81
CA VAL A 365 -0.62 -11.64 -17.37
C VAL A 365 -1.62 -11.36 -18.48
N TYR A 366 -2.90 -11.39 -18.14
CA TYR A 366 -4.01 -11.05 -19.04
C TYR A 366 -4.87 -9.99 -18.37
N ASN A 367 -5.19 -8.94 -19.12
CA ASN A 367 -6.07 -7.88 -18.64
C ASN A 367 -7.01 -7.44 -19.76
N GLY A 368 -8.27 -7.83 -19.66
CA GLY A 368 -9.32 -7.47 -20.60
C GLY A 368 -10.33 -6.53 -19.98
N THR A 369 -10.63 -5.41 -20.63
CA THR A 369 -11.65 -4.46 -20.21
C THR A 369 -12.53 -4.07 -21.38
N VAL A 370 -13.84 -4.08 -21.17
CA VAL A 370 -14.82 -3.51 -22.08
C VAL A 370 -15.54 -2.42 -21.32
N ASP A 371 -15.63 -1.22 -21.91
CA ASP A 371 -16.37 -0.11 -21.31
C ASP A 371 -17.29 0.59 -22.32
N ALA A 372 -18.37 1.14 -21.79
CA ALA A 372 -19.28 2.00 -22.48
C ALA A 372 -19.39 3.34 -21.73
N THR A 373 -19.17 4.43 -22.43
CA THR A 373 -19.31 5.77 -21.88
C THR A 373 -20.18 6.62 -22.79
N GLY A 374 -20.99 7.47 -22.21
CA GLY A 374 -21.86 8.29 -23.00
C GLY A 374 -22.69 9.31 -22.25
N ARG A 375 -23.44 10.04 -23.04
CA ARG A 375 -24.46 10.98 -22.59
C ARG A 375 -25.74 10.74 -23.38
N VAL A 376 -26.85 10.69 -22.67
CA VAL A 376 -28.19 10.61 -23.22
C VAL A 376 -29.05 11.67 -22.51
N GLY A 377 -29.32 12.76 -23.20
CA GLY A 377 -30.04 13.89 -22.63
C GLY A 377 -29.36 14.49 -21.41
N ARG A 378 -29.97 14.34 -20.22
CA ARG A 378 -29.44 14.86 -18.95
C ARG A 378 -28.65 13.82 -18.12
N THR A 379 -28.47 12.64 -18.67
CA THR A 379 -27.79 11.53 -18.00
C THR A 379 -26.43 11.29 -18.64
N ASN A 380 -25.37 11.34 -17.84
CA ASN A 380 -24.04 10.87 -18.23
C ASN A 380 -23.80 9.52 -17.54
N PHE A 381 -23.16 8.60 -18.23
CA PHE A 381 -22.86 7.30 -17.66
C PHE A 381 -21.50 6.76 -18.12
N PHE A 382 -20.96 5.89 -17.31
CA PHE A 382 -19.81 5.04 -17.59
C PHE A 382 -20.10 3.65 -17.00
N VAL A 383 -19.94 2.62 -17.81
CA VAL A 383 -20.07 1.22 -17.38
C VAL A 383 -18.85 0.47 -17.88
N SER A 384 -18.21 -0.34 -17.03
CA SER A 384 -17.08 -1.18 -17.41
C SER A 384 -17.19 -2.58 -16.84
N ALA A 385 -16.67 -3.56 -17.58
CA ALA A 385 -16.43 -4.92 -17.13
C ALA A 385 -14.96 -5.27 -17.40
N ASN A 386 -14.28 -5.81 -16.39
CA ASN A 386 -12.87 -6.15 -16.44
C ASN A 386 -12.65 -7.58 -15.95
N GLN A 387 -11.77 -8.30 -16.62
CA GLN A 387 -11.18 -9.54 -16.16
C GLN A 387 -9.67 -9.41 -16.16
N PHE A 388 -9.06 -9.66 -15.02
CA PHE A 388 -7.61 -9.65 -14.83
C PHE A 388 -7.16 -11.00 -14.29
N ARG A 389 -6.10 -11.56 -14.89
CA ARG A 389 -5.44 -12.77 -14.41
C ARG A 389 -3.94 -12.54 -14.44
N GLN A 390 -3.27 -12.88 -13.36
CA GLN A 390 -1.83 -12.82 -13.22
C GLN A 390 -1.33 -14.13 -12.61
N GLU A 391 -0.56 -14.88 -13.39
CA GLU A 391 0.20 -16.03 -12.90
C GLU A 391 1.49 -15.52 -12.25
N GLY A 392 1.91 -16.20 -11.19
CA GLY A 392 3.16 -15.83 -10.50
C GLY A 392 4.39 -16.42 -11.17
N SER A 393 5.54 -15.96 -10.74
CA SER A 393 6.84 -16.52 -11.16
C SER A 393 7.20 -17.83 -10.47
N VAL A 394 6.31 -18.39 -9.66
CA VAL A 394 6.53 -19.63 -8.91
C VAL A 394 5.70 -20.74 -9.55
N LYS A 395 6.35 -21.83 -9.93
CA LYS A 395 5.66 -23.02 -10.48
C LYS A 395 4.68 -23.62 -9.46
N LEU A 396 3.62 -24.25 -9.93
CA LEU A 396 2.59 -24.93 -9.14
C LEU A 396 1.69 -23.98 -8.31
N ILE A 397 1.66 -22.69 -8.62
CA ILE A 397 0.78 -21.71 -7.99
C ILE A 397 -0.08 -21.04 -9.05
N ASP A 398 -1.39 -21.02 -8.84
CA ASP A 398 -2.36 -20.52 -9.84
C ASP A 398 -2.42 -18.98 -9.94
N GLY A 399 -1.83 -18.28 -8.98
CA GLY A 399 -1.75 -16.82 -8.98
C GLY A 399 -3.01 -16.10 -8.51
N TYR A 400 -3.33 -14.98 -9.18
CA TYR A 400 -4.41 -14.07 -8.83
C TYR A 400 -5.36 -13.87 -10.01
N MET A 401 -6.66 -13.88 -9.73
CA MET A 401 -7.70 -13.57 -10.70
C MET A 401 -8.69 -12.57 -10.10
N ARG A 402 -9.11 -11.58 -10.90
CA ARG A 402 -10.10 -10.57 -10.50
C ARG A 402 -11.10 -10.35 -11.64
N ASN A 403 -12.39 -10.36 -11.29
CA ASN A 403 -13.47 -9.89 -12.13
C ASN A 403 -14.07 -8.63 -11.49
N ALA A 404 -14.21 -7.57 -12.24
CA ALA A 404 -14.73 -6.31 -11.75
C ALA A 404 -15.81 -5.75 -12.68
N LEU A 405 -16.85 -5.20 -12.10
CA LEU A 405 -17.93 -4.49 -12.77
C LEU A 405 -18.08 -3.11 -12.12
N ARG A 406 -18.14 -2.05 -12.92
CA ARG A 406 -18.37 -0.68 -12.47
C ARG A 406 -19.50 -0.03 -13.22
N MET A 407 -20.29 0.77 -12.52
CA MET A 407 -21.33 1.60 -13.09
C MET A 407 -21.34 2.96 -12.41
N ASN A 408 -21.15 4.02 -13.17
CA ASN A 408 -21.16 5.40 -12.75
C ASN A 408 -22.22 6.15 -13.55
N ILE A 409 -23.16 6.81 -12.87
CA ILE A 409 -24.25 7.57 -13.46
C ILE A 409 -24.28 8.96 -12.84
N ASP A 410 -24.38 9.98 -13.65
CA ASP A 410 -24.60 11.37 -13.26
C ASP A 410 -25.87 11.87 -13.92
N GLN A 411 -26.87 12.18 -13.13
CA GLN A 411 -28.18 12.68 -13.56
C GLN A 411 -28.35 14.11 -13.16
N GLN A 412 -28.55 14.99 -14.13
CA GLN A 412 -28.98 16.35 -13.88
C GLN A 412 -30.50 16.35 -13.70
N MET A 413 -30.96 16.50 -12.46
CA MET A 413 -32.38 16.50 -12.13
C MET A 413 -33.04 17.80 -12.57
N THR A 414 -32.43 18.93 -12.20
CA THR A 414 -32.80 20.28 -12.61
C THR A 414 -31.57 21.08 -13.00
N GLY A 415 -31.71 22.31 -13.40
CA GLY A 415 -30.57 23.19 -13.75
C GLY A 415 -29.57 23.40 -12.61
N ASN A 416 -29.99 23.25 -11.38
CA ASN A 416 -29.23 23.52 -10.18
C ASN A 416 -29.13 22.31 -9.22
N TRP A 417 -29.60 21.13 -9.64
CA TRP A 417 -29.55 19.92 -8.81
C TRP A 417 -29.03 18.72 -9.61
N ASN A 418 -27.95 18.17 -9.17
CA ASN A 418 -27.30 16.98 -9.74
C ASN A 418 -27.30 15.82 -8.73
N PHE A 419 -27.55 14.64 -9.24
CA PHE A 419 -27.50 13.40 -8.52
C PHE A 419 -26.48 12.48 -9.17
N SER A 420 -25.64 11.82 -8.37
CA SER A 420 -24.61 10.92 -8.88
C SER A 420 -24.65 9.60 -8.13
N VAL A 421 -24.54 8.51 -8.88
CA VAL A 421 -24.37 7.15 -8.36
C VAL A 421 -23.04 6.62 -8.85
N ARG A 422 -22.24 6.08 -7.96
CA ARG A 422 -20.99 5.37 -8.24
C ARG A 422 -21.11 3.99 -7.64
N SER A 423 -20.83 2.95 -8.40
CA SER A 423 -20.85 1.59 -7.87
C SER A 423 -19.80 0.73 -8.53
N ALA A 424 -19.18 -0.14 -7.76
CA ALA A 424 -18.25 -1.15 -8.23
C ALA A 424 -18.44 -2.44 -7.45
N TYR A 425 -18.43 -3.54 -8.15
CA TYR A 425 -18.39 -4.89 -7.58
C TYR A 425 -17.15 -5.60 -8.08
N THR A 426 -16.42 -6.25 -7.18
CA THR A 426 -15.23 -7.02 -7.48
C THR A 426 -15.31 -8.40 -6.83
N ASP A 427 -14.97 -9.42 -7.57
CA ASP A 427 -14.76 -10.78 -7.08
C ASP A 427 -13.34 -11.23 -7.47
N ALA A 428 -12.52 -11.55 -6.47
CA ALA A 428 -11.13 -11.91 -6.68
C ALA A 428 -10.80 -13.23 -5.98
N ILE A 429 -9.93 -14.01 -6.62
CA ILE A 429 -9.39 -15.25 -6.08
C ILE A 429 -7.88 -15.12 -6.02
N ASP A 430 -7.32 -15.34 -4.83
CA ASP A 430 -5.89 -15.38 -4.57
C ASP A 430 -5.52 -16.78 -4.08
N ASN A 431 -4.84 -17.53 -4.93
CA ASN A 431 -4.38 -18.89 -4.64
C ASN A 431 -2.88 -18.92 -4.28
N ASN A 432 -2.33 -17.80 -3.86
CA ASN A 432 -0.93 -17.71 -3.50
C ASN A 432 -0.66 -18.44 -2.17
N SER A 433 0.15 -19.47 -2.21
CA SER A 433 0.73 -20.08 -1.02
C SER A 433 1.80 -19.17 -0.42
N GLY A 434 2.06 -19.30 0.88
CA GLY A 434 3.13 -18.58 1.56
C GLY A 434 4.49 -18.77 0.89
N SER A 435 5.47 -17.93 1.24
CA SER A 435 6.79 -17.92 0.60
C SER A 435 7.51 -19.27 0.66
N ALA A 436 7.54 -19.96 -0.46
CA ALA A 436 8.40 -21.16 -0.64
C ALA A 436 9.88 -20.78 -0.87
N PHE A 437 10.17 -19.50 -1.15
CA PHE A 437 11.50 -19.03 -1.56
C PHE A 437 12.59 -19.38 -0.55
N PHE A 438 12.37 -19.13 0.74
CA PHE A 438 13.32 -19.47 1.78
C PHE A 438 13.63 -20.99 1.83
N ARG A 439 12.64 -21.83 1.60
CA ARG A 439 12.84 -23.29 1.53
C ARG A 439 13.58 -23.70 0.26
N VAL A 440 13.31 -23.03 -0.85
CA VAL A 440 13.98 -23.28 -2.15
C VAL A 440 15.46 -22.94 -2.07
N THR A 441 15.83 -21.79 -1.47
CA THR A 441 17.24 -21.37 -1.35
C THR A 441 18.06 -22.28 -0.43
N ARG A 442 17.42 -23.05 0.43
CA ARG A 442 18.09 -24.00 1.35
C ARG A 442 18.19 -25.42 0.79
N GLN A 443 17.65 -25.67 -0.41
CA GLN A 443 17.78 -26.98 -1.03
C GLN A 443 19.21 -27.24 -1.46
N PRO A 444 19.75 -28.45 -1.23
CA PRO A 444 21.09 -28.78 -1.66
C PRO A 444 21.20 -28.82 -3.19
N ALA A 445 22.37 -28.43 -3.70
CA ALA A 445 22.62 -28.35 -5.14
C ALA A 445 22.65 -29.69 -5.90
N ASN A 446 22.74 -30.81 -5.17
CA ASN A 446 22.79 -32.16 -5.75
C ASN A 446 21.42 -32.72 -6.14
N ALA A 447 20.33 -32.04 -5.82
CA ALA A 447 19.00 -32.58 -6.01
C ALA A 447 18.11 -31.67 -6.86
N THR A 448 17.25 -32.26 -7.69
CA THR A 448 16.18 -31.56 -8.36
C THR A 448 14.91 -31.57 -7.50
N VAL A 449 14.31 -30.40 -7.30
CA VAL A 449 13.06 -30.24 -6.54
C VAL A 449 11.85 -30.85 -7.28
N PHE A 450 11.98 -31.17 -8.58
CA PHE A 450 10.93 -31.73 -9.41
C PHE A 450 11.12 -33.22 -9.75
N ALA A 451 12.05 -33.89 -9.08
CA ALA A 451 12.16 -35.34 -9.21
C ALA A 451 10.88 -36.05 -8.74
N ARG A 452 10.46 -37.05 -9.51
CA ARG A 452 9.27 -37.85 -9.21
C ARG A 452 9.66 -39.29 -9.04
N ASP A 453 8.91 -39.99 -8.17
CA ASP A 453 9.06 -41.43 -7.98
C ASP A 453 8.42 -42.22 -9.14
N SER A 454 8.53 -43.56 -9.06
CA SER A 454 7.94 -44.49 -10.06
C SER A 454 6.42 -44.37 -10.22
N LYS A 455 5.73 -43.76 -9.21
CA LYS A 455 4.28 -43.48 -9.22
C LYS A 455 3.95 -42.07 -9.66
N GLY A 456 4.94 -41.29 -10.14
CA GLY A 456 4.76 -39.93 -10.60
C GLY A 456 4.59 -38.89 -9.48
N ARG A 457 4.79 -39.23 -8.21
CA ARG A 457 4.68 -38.32 -7.06
C ARG A 457 6.00 -37.59 -6.84
N LEU A 458 5.95 -36.33 -6.49
CA LEU A 458 7.15 -35.60 -6.06
C LEU A 458 7.73 -36.19 -4.76
N PHE A 459 9.05 -36.20 -4.64
CA PHE A 459 9.68 -36.62 -3.41
C PHE A 459 9.39 -35.64 -2.27
N ILE A 460 9.11 -36.18 -1.08
CA ILE A 460 8.87 -35.41 0.14
C ILE A 460 10.14 -34.64 0.55
N ARG A 461 11.28 -35.27 0.35
CA ARG A 461 12.61 -34.66 0.52
C ARG A 461 13.38 -34.75 -0.78
N THR A 462 14.21 -33.76 -1.03
CA THR A 462 15.12 -33.79 -2.18
C THR A 462 16.33 -34.66 -1.90
N VAL A 463 16.75 -34.75 -0.61
CA VAL A 463 17.85 -35.56 -0.13
C VAL A 463 17.58 -35.99 1.31
N ALA A 464 18.24 -37.06 1.79
CA ALA A 464 18.22 -37.44 3.19
C ALA A 464 18.86 -36.32 4.04
N GLN A 465 18.34 -36.14 5.25
CA GLN A 465 18.83 -35.14 6.16
C GLN A 465 20.23 -35.51 6.68
N GLN A 466 21.20 -34.65 6.40
CA GLN A 466 22.57 -34.85 6.87
C GLN A 466 22.86 -34.12 8.19
N GLN A 467 22.24 -32.98 8.43
CA GLN A 467 22.44 -32.17 9.64
C GLN A 467 21.12 -31.56 10.07
N GLY A 468 20.52 -32.00 11.14
CA GLY A 468 19.47 -31.38 11.95
C GLY A 468 18.35 -30.54 11.30
N ALA A 469 18.58 -29.98 10.16
CA ALA A 469 17.63 -29.14 9.46
C ALA A 469 16.79 -29.96 8.50
N GLN A 470 15.50 -29.86 8.65
CA GLN A 470 14.54 -30.52 7.77
C GLN A 470 14.30 -29.67 6.54
N ASN A 471 14.65 -30.21 5.41
CA ASN A 471 14.42 -29.57 4.13
C ASN A 471 13.34 -30.36 3.39
N ASP A 472 12.08 -30.11 3.75
CA ASP A 472 10.97 -30.59 2.92
C ASP A 472 11.10 -30.04 1.52
N ASN A 473 10.75 -30.84 0.53
CA ASN A 473 10.75 -30.40 -0.85
C ASN A 473 9.70 -29.29 -1.08
N PRO A 474 10.08 -28.07 -1.43
CA PRO A 474 9.15 -26.97 -1.61
C PRO A 474 8.18 -27.22 -2.77
N ALA A 475 8.57 -27.96 -3.80
CA ALA A 475 7.69 -28.34 -4.90
C ALA A 475 6.59 -29.31 -4.43
N TYR A 476 6.92 -30.29 -3.59
CA TYR A 476 5.94 -31.19 -2.97
C TYR A 476 4.91 -30.42 -2.13
N ASN A 477 5.39 -29.46 -1.34
CA ASN A 477 4.50 -28.61 -0.53
C ASN A 477 3.56 -27.78 -1.40
N SER A 478 4.09 -27.17 -2.47
CA SER A 478 3.26 -26.33 -3.36
C SER A 478 2.24 -27.16 -4.17
N GLU A 479 2.56 -28.41 -4.51
CA GLU A 479 1.63 -29.31 -5.21
C GLU A 479 0.48 -29.77 -4.30
N ASN A 480 0.76 -30.01 -3.01
CA ASN A 480 -0.19 -30.65 -2.09
C ASN A 480 -0.87 -29.68 -1.12
N PHE A 481 -0.39 -28.45 -1.01
CA PHE A 481 -0.98 -27.41 -0.17
C PHE A 481 -1.42 -26.23 -1.03
N ARG A 482 -2.73 -26.13 -1.23
CA ARG A 482 -3.32 -25.10 -2.10
C ARG A 482 -4.30 -24.25 -1.30
N PRO A 483 -3.82 -23.18 -0.65
CA PRO A 483 -4.70 -22.24 0.00
C PRO A 483 -5.56 -21.53 -1.04
N ARG A 484 -6.80 -21.27 -0.68
CA ARG A 484 -7.75 -20.52 -1.50
C ARG A 484 -8.27 -19.35 -0.69
N ASN A 485 -8.13 -18.16 -1.23
CA ASN A 485 -8.66 -16.94 -0.65
C ASN A 485 -9.57 -16.26 -1.68
N ARG A 486 -10.85 -16.10 -1.36
CA ARG A 486 -11.82 -15.42 -2.21
C ARG A 486 -12.26 -14.14 -1.54
N ILE A 487 -12.18 -13.05 -2.28
CA ILE A 487 -12.54 -11.71 -1.85
C ILE A 487 -13.68 -11.22 -2.73
N SER A 488 -14.81 -10.87 -2.12
CA SER A 488 -15.91 -10.20 -2.80
C SER A 488 -16.10 -8.84 -2.15
N ARG A 489 -16.17 -7.77 -2.98
CA ARG A 489 -16.26 -6.39 -2.50
C ARG A 489 -17.27 -5.60 -3.31
N PHE A 490 -18.07 -4.83 -2.62
CA PHE A 490 -18.97 -3.83 -3.21
C PHE A 490 -18.65 -2.45 -2.63
N VAL A 491 -18.41 -1.48 -3.52
CA VAL A 491 -18.21 -0.07 -3.17
C VAL A 491 -19.28 0.73 -3.86
N GLY A 492 -20.01 1.54 -3.10
CA GLY A 492 -21.09 2.38 -3.63
C GLY A 492 -21.08 3.77 -3.04
N ASN A 493 -21.38 4.80 -3.84
CA ASN A 493 -21.59 6.18 -3.40
C ASN A 493 -22.84 6.77 -4.03
N LEU A 494 -23.64 7.42 -3.21
CA LEU A 494 -24.72 8.31 -3.62
C LEU A 494 -24.33 9.73 -3.26
N SER A 495 -24.33 10.63 -4.24
CA SER A 495 -24.04 12.05 -4.04
C SER A 495 -25.17 12.89 -4.61
N SER A 496 -25.65 13.85 -3.83
CA SER A 496 -26.64 14.84 -4.22
C SER A 496 -26.03 16.23 -4.05
N LYS A 497 -25.90 16.97 -5.12
CA LYS A 497 -25.37 18.34 -5.13
C LYS A 497 -26.43 19.31 -5.63
N TRP A 498 -26.80 20.24 -4.76
CA TRP A 498 -27.83 21.23 -4.99
C TRP A 498 -27.30 22.64 -4.80
N GLN A 499 -27.60 23.53 -5.75
CA GLN A 499 -27.21 24.92 -5.74
C GLN A 499 -28.46 25.78 -5.66
N PRO A 500 -29.06 25.97 -4.46
CA PRO A 500 -30.30 26.74 -4.32
C PRO A 500 -30.14 28.21 -4.71
N LEU A 501 -28.97 28.76 -4.47
CA LEU A 501 -28.63 30.16 -4.77
C LEU A 501 -27.26 30.19 -5.47
N GLY A 502 -26.97 31.19 -6.26
CA GLY A 502 -25.70 31.30 -7.00
C GLY A 502 -24.44 31.33 -6.12
N TRP A 503 -24.59 31.71 -4.84
CA TRP A 503 -23.52 31.77 -3.88
C TRP A 503 -23.51 30.60 -2.88
N LEU A 504 -24.49 29.69 -2.90
CA LEU A 504 -24.67 28.61 -1.93
C LEU A 504 -24.75 27.26 -2.64
N ASP A 505 -23.84 26.36 -2.32
CA ASP A 505 -23.91 24.95 -2.70
C ASP A 505 -24.16 24.11 -1.44
N ALA A 506 -25.02 23.11 -1.55
CA ALA A 506 -25.23 22.06 -0.56
C ALA A 506 -24.94 20.71 -1.21
N GLU A 507 -24.17 19.86 -0.53
CA GLU A 507 -23.82 18.53 -1.00
C GLU A 507 -24.05 17.51 0.12
N PHE A 508 -24.71 16.42 -0.24
CA PHE A 508 -24.90 15.28 0.63
C PHE A 508 -24.34 14.03 -0.02
N ASN A 509 -23.49 13.31 0.71
CA ASN A 509 -22.84 12.08 0.27
C ASN A 509 -23.13 10.93 1.23
N VAL A 510 -23.40 9.75 0.68
CA VAL A 510 -23.47 8.49 1.41
C VAL A 510 -22.64 7.45 0.67
N GLY A 511 -21.57 7.00 1.29
CA GLY A 511 -20.67 5.99 0.76
C GLY A 511 -20.74 4.71 1.56
N TYR A 512 -20.74 3.59 0.89
CA TYR A 512 -20.69 2.24 1.45
C TYR A 512 -19.53 1.46 0.85
N ASP A 513 -18.74 0.80 1.68
CA ASP A 513 -17.71 -0.17 1.28
C ASP A 513 -17.92 -1.46 2.08
N GLY A 514 -18.33 -2.51 1.40
CA GLY A 514 -18.54 -3.83 1.99
C GLY A 514 -17.64 -4.88 1.38
N ARG A 515 -16.89 -5.59 2.21
CA ARG A 515 -15.94 -6.63 1.82
C ARG A 515 -16.21 -7.92 2.55
N SER A 516 -16.22 -9.02 1.83
CA SER A 516 -16.24 -10.38 2.37
C SER A 516 -15.00 -11.12 1.93
N ASN A 517 -14.31 -11.72 2.86
CA ASN A 517 -13.14 -12.55 2.62
C ASN A 517 -13.41 -13.97 3.11
N PHE A 518 -13.20 -14.96 2.27
CA PHE A 518 -13.27 -16.37 2.61
C PHE A 518 -11.93 -17.01 2.33
N ALA A 519 -11.29 -17.53 3.35
CA ALA A 519 -10.00 -18.21 3.24
C ALA A 519 -10.13 -19.67 3.67
N GLU A 520 -9.57 -20.55 2.88
CA GLU A 520 -9.49 -21.99 3.14
C GLU A 520 -8.07 -22.46 2.93
N SER A 521 -7.59 -23.27 3.83
CA SER A 521 -6.28 -23.90 3.78
C SER A 521 -6.44 -25.36 4.17
N GLN A 522 -6.01 -26.27 3.32
CA GLN A 522 -6.11 -27.71 3.56
C GLN A 522 -4.82 -28.41 3.17
N GLN A 523 -4.40 -29.32 4.04
CA GLN A 523 -3.50 -30.41 3.71
C GLN A 523 -4.29 -31.71 3.91
N ASP A 524 -4.45 -32.47 2.85
CA ASP A 524 -5.31 -33.63 2.87
C ASP A 524 -4.71 -34.78 3.70
N ARG A 525 -5.56 -35.71 4.11
CA ARG A 525 -5.12 -36.98 4.71
C ARG A 525 -4.23 -37.71 3.72
N GLY A 526 -3.08 -38.22 4.19
CA GLY A 526 -2.05 -38.82 3.34
C GLY A 526 -0.99 -37.85 2.84
N TYR A 527 -1.12 -36.53 3.10
CA TYR A 527 -0.02 -35.62 2.97
C TYR A 527 1.11 -36.03 3.93
N ARG A 528 2.35 -36.07 3.43
CA ARG A 528 3.47 -36.54 4.22
C ARG A 528 4.42 -35.41 4.53
N THR A 529 4.88 -35.35 5.77
CA THR A 529 5.95 -34.45 6.21
C THR A 529 7.12 -35.27 6.72
N THR A 530 8.26 -34.62 6.90
CA THR A 530 9.44 -35.25 7.47
C THR A 530 9.41 -35.35 8.99
N THR A 531 8.46 -34.69 9.66
CA THR A 531 8.48 -34.49 11.11
C THR A 531 7.19 -34.63 11.86
N SER A 532 6.05 -34.36 11.22
CA SER A 532 4.79 -34.23 11.93
C SER A 532 3.80 -35.34 11.56
N SER A 533 3.58 -36.26 12.47
CA SER A 533 2.53 -37.27 12.32
C SER A 533 1.14 -36.66 12.26
N THR A 534 0.90 -35.60 13.02
CA THR A 534 -0.41 -34.90 13.03
C THR A 534 -0.71 -34.24 11.70
N THR A 535 0.25 -33.61 11.06
CA THR A 535 0.08 -33.03 9.72
C THR A 535 -0.20 -34.10 8.66
N ASN A 536 0.39 -35.28 8.81
CA ASN A 536 0.19 -36.39 7.90
C ASN A 536 -1.24 -36.98 7.94
N LEU A 537 -1.95 -36.76 9.03
CA LEU A 537 -3.36 -37.09 9.19
C LEU A 537 -4.33 -36.11 8.57
N GLY A 538 -3.81 -35.01 8.02
CA GLY A 538 -4.59 -33.95 7.41
C GLY A 538 -4.94 -32.82 8.38
N ILE A 539 -4.98 -31.61 7.83
CA ILE A 539 -5.36 -30.38 8.53
C ILE A 539 -6.29 -29.60 7.62
N ILE A 540 -7.31 -29.02 8.20
CA ILE A 540 -8.18 -28.06 7.51
C ILE A 540 -8.42 -26.85 8.39
N ASP A 541 -8.24 -25.67 7.79
CA ASP A 541 -8.55 -24.39 8.38
C ASP A 541 -9.45 -23.60 7.44
N ARG A 542 -10.50 -23.03 7.96
CA ARG A 542 -11.44 -22.20 7.21
C ARG A 542 -11.75 -20.94 8.00
N SER A 543 -11.69 -19.79 7.34
CA SER A 543 -12.06 -18.53 7.96
C SER A 543 -12.91 -17.67 7.03
N SER A 544 -13.78 -16.90 7.61
CA SER A 544 -14.60 -15.89 6.94
C SER A 544 -14.51 -14.59 7.71
N ALA A 545 -14.20 -13.51 7.00
CA ALA A 545 -14.22 -12.17 7.55
C ALA A 545 -15.14 -11.30 6.71
N ARG A 546 -16.00 -10.53 7.37
CA ARG A 546 -16.84 -9.51 6.72
C ARG A 546 -16.57 -8.17 7.36
N SER A 547 -16.31 -7.17 6.54
CA SER A 547 -16.18 -5.79 6.99
C SER A 547 -17.04 -4.89 6.13
N TYR A 548 -17.68 -3.92 6.75
CA TYR A 548 -18.33 -2.86 6.01
C TYR A 548 -18.10 -1.52 6.69
N ALA A 549 -18.06 -0.46 5.89
CA ALA A 549 -18.05 0.91 6.36
C ALA A 549 -19.15 1.69 5.67
N LEU A 550 -19.85 2.50 6.44
CA LEU A 550 -20.75 3.51 5.95
C LEU A 550 -20.22 4.88 6.33
N ASN A 551 -20.08 5.74 5.31
CA ASN A 551 -19.62 7.11 5.48
C ASN A 551 -20.69 8.04 4.96
N SER A 552 -21.16 8.99 5.77
CA SER A 552 -22.07 10.02 5.34
C SER A 552 -21.53 11.40 5.63
N ALA A 553 -21.79 12.35 4.75
CA ALA A 553 -21.34 13.72 4.94
C ALA A 553 -22.31 14.72 4.34
N ALA A 554 -22.54 15.79 5.07
CA ALA A 554 -23.24 16.98 4.60
C ALA A 554 -22.27 18.15 4.53
N THR A 555 -22.19 18.80 3.37
CA THR A 555 -21.28 19.92 3.12
C THR A 555 -22.07 21.11 2.59
N VAL A 556 -21.80 22.29 3.14
CA VAL A 556 -22.35 23.55 2.68
C VAL A 556 -21.19 24.45 2.29
N VAL A 557 -21.23 25.02 1.08
CA VAL A 557 -20.18 25.92 0.57
C VAL A 557 -20.83 27.26 0.23
N MET A 558 -20.35 28.30 0.85
CA MET A 558 -20.78 29.68 0.60
C MET A 558 -19.65 30.45 -0.09
N ARG A 559 -19.96 31.10 -1.19
CA ARG A 559 -19.02 31.93 -1.96
C ARG A 559 -19.54 33.34 -2.08
N ARG A 560 -18.66 34.34 -1.87
CA ARG A 560 -18.97 35.70 -2.04
C ARG A 560 -17.77 36.51 -2.51
N SER A 561 -17.99 37.38 -3.46
CA SER A 561 -17.02 38.38 -3.89
C SER A 561 -17.32 39.73 -3.24
N TRP A 562 -16.27 40.39 -2.75
CA TRP A 562 -16.31 41.64 -2.04
C TRP A 562 -15.40 42.66 -2.72
N LEU A 563 -15.44 43.92 -2.31
CA LEU A 563 -14.51 44.97 -2.78
C LEU A 563 -14.46 45.07 -4.32
N GLN A 564 -15.62 45.12 -4.96
CA GLN A 564 -15.74 45.18 -6.42
C GLN A 564 -15.05 43.97 -7.11
N ASN A 565 -15.22 42.79 -6.58
CA ASN A 565 -14.61 41.52 -7.01
C ASN A 565 -13.08 41.42 -6.78
N ALA A 566 -12.52 42.31 -5.96
CA ALA A 566 -11.11 42.18 -5.62
C ALA A 566 -10.81 41.11 -4.54
N LEU A 567 -11.80 40.73 -3.75
CA LEU A 567 -11.67 39.72 -2.68
C LEU A 567 -12.75 38.65 -2.88
N ASP A 568 -12.33 37.46 -3.20
CA ASP A 568 -13.20 36.28 -3.22
C ASP A 568 -13.07 35.51 -1.88
N SER A 569 -14.22 35.23 -1.29
CA SER A 569 -14.30 34.42 -0.06
C SER A 569 -15.07 33.14 -0.29
N ARG A 570 -14.58 32.06 0.33
CA ARG A 570 -15.26 30.76 0.37
C ARG A 570 -15.25 30.23 1.79
N LEU A 571 -16.43 29.97 2.33
CA LEU A 571 -16.64 29.28 3.59
C LEU A 571 -17.21 27.89 3.30
N THR A 572 -16.56 26.85 3.80
CA THR A 572 -17.03 25.47 3.74
C THR A 572 -17.32 24.97 5.16
N LEU A 573 -18.56 24.51 5.37
CA LEU A 573 -18.97 23.83 6.60
C LEU A 573 -19.28 22.37 6.24
N ARG A 574 -18.76 21.42 7.02
CA ARG A 574 -19.00 20.00 6.78
C ARG A 574 -19.21 19.26 8.09
N SER A 575 -20.21 18.39 8.10
CA SER A 575 -20.39 17.35 9.10
C SER A 575 -20.23 15.99 8.45
N SER A 576 -19.57 15.07 9.11
CA SER A 576 -19.35 13.71 8.60
C SER A 576 -19.54 12.70 9.71
N TYR A 577 -20.18 11.59 9.37
CA TYR A 577 -20.36 10.44 10.24
C TYR A 577 -19.80 9.19 9.58
N GLU A 578 -19.07 8.40 10.35
CA GLU A 578 -18.46 7.15 9.91
C GLU A 578 -18.85 6.01 10.87
N THR A 579 -19.24 4.87 10.33
CA THR A 579 -19.34 3.62 11.08
C THR A 579 -18.62 2.53 10.31
N SER A 580 -17.86 1.70 11.02
CA SER A 580 -17.18 0.52 10.48
C SER A 580 -17.47 -0.66 11.40
N ASP A 581 -17.86 -1.78 10.81
CA ASP A 581 -18.11 -3.05 11.53
C ASP A 581 -17.28 -4.13 10.83
N SER A 582 -16.50 -4.84 11.59
CA SER A 582 -15.71 -5.98 11.12
C SER A 582 -15.99 -7.19 11.98
N ARG A 583 -16.33 -8.29 11.35
CA ARG A 583 -16.59 -9.58 12.00
C ARG A 583 -15.78 -10.65 11.33
N SER A 584 -15.10 -11.43 12.12
CA SER A 584 -14.37 -12.61 11.68
C SER A 584 -14.83 -13.85 12.43
N GLN A 585 -14.82 -14.95 11.74
CA GLN A 585 -15.03 -16.27 12.31
C GLN A 585 -14.17 -17.27 11.58
N GLY A 586 -13.64 -18.23 12.28
CA GLY A 586 -12.83 -19.29 11.70
C GLY A 586 -12.93 -20.55 12.54
N GLY A 587 -12.53 -21.64 11.96
CA GLY A 587 -12.43 -22.91 12.62
C GLY A 587 -11.69 -23.90 11.78
N GLY A 588 -11.19 -24.91 12.42
CA GLY A 588 -10.43 -25.97 11.78
C GLY A 588 -10.17 -27.13 12.73
N GLY A 589 -9.39 -28.04 12.24
CA GLY A 589 -8.99 -29.20 13.02
C GLY A 589 -7.99 -30.07 12.27
N THR A 590 -7.55 -31.12 12.95
CA THR A 590 -6.57 -32.06 12.45
C THR A 590 -7.11 -33.48 12.44
N ASN A 591 -6.40 -34.40 11.80
CA ASN A 591 -6.78 -35.79 11.67
C ASN A 591 -8.11 -35.96 10.92
N LEU A 592 -8.08 -35.67 9.61
CA LEU A 592 -9.27 -35.83 8.77
C LEU A 592 -9.71 -37.30 8.69
N ALA A 593 -10.99 -37.56 8.88
CA ALA A 593 -11.55 -38.91 8.83
C ALA A 593 -11.35 -39.59 7.47
N VAL A 594 -11.51 -38.82 6.38
CA VAL A 594 -11.45 -39.30 5.00
C VAL A 594 -10.63 -38.31 4.16
N ALA A 595 -9.83 -38.81 3.24
CA ALA A 595 -9.11 -38.01 2.26
C ALA A 595 -10.08 -37.38 1.22
N GLY A 596 -9.76 -36.19 0.73
CA GLY A 596 -10.52 -35.48 -0.28
C GLY A 596 -11.73 -34.69 0.25
N LEU A 597 -12.08 -34.82 1.52
CA LEU A 597 -13.20 -34.08 2.11
C LEU A 597 -12.74 -32.71 2.60
N ARG A 598 -13.33 -31.64 2.05
CA ARG A 598 -13.00 -30.24 2.35
C ARG A 598 -14.01 -29.62 3.31
N ASP A 599 -14.17 -30.23 4.47
CA ASP A 599 -15.07 -29.72 5.51
C ASP A 599 -14.37 -29.81 6.87
N PRO A 600 -14.36 -28.75 7.70
CA PRO A 600 -13.86 -28.82 9.07
C PRO A 600 -14.45 -29.95 9.91
N ASP A 601 -15.70 -30.34 9.65
CA ASP A 601 -16.37 -31.47 10.33
C ASP A 601 -15.72 -32.83 10.04
N ALA A 602 -14.88 -32.92 8.99
CA ALA A 602 -14.09 -34.10 8.70
C ALA A 602 -12.93 -34.30 9.68
N ALA A 603 -12.53 -33.32 10.45
CA ALA A 603 -11.49 -33.40 11.45
C ALA A 603 -11.96 -34.23 12.65
N ILE A 604 -11.07 -35.05 13.22
CA ILE A 604 -11.38 -35.89 14.38
C ILE A 604 -10.79 -35.30 15.65
N THR A 605 -9.72 -34.49 15.55
CA THR A 605 -8.99 -33.99 16.71
C THR A 605 -8.61 -32.50 16.56
N ASN A 606 -8.26 -31.88 17.67
CA ASN A 606 -7.79 -30.50 17.75
C ASN A 606 -8.74 -29.51 17.08
N PHE A 607 -10.03 -29.65 17.33
CA PHE A 607 -11.00 -28.66 16.89
C PHE A 607 -10.76 -27.33 17.58
N TYR A 608 -10.82 -26.28 16.81
CA TYR A 608 -10.81 -24.94 17.35
C TYR A 608 -11.79 -24.05 16.61
N THR A 609 -12.27 -23.05 17.28
CA THR A 609 -13.05 -21.98 16.69
C THR A 609 -12.46 -20.64 17.12
N THR A 610 -12.50 -19.68 16.23
CA THR A 610 -12.08 -18.31 16.48
C THR A 610 -13.16 -17.36 16.06
N GLY A 611 -13.27 -16.22 16.75
CA GLY A 611 -14.23 -15.19 16.38
C GLY A 611 -13.76 -13.83 16.88
N GLY A 612 -14.15 -12.79 16.16
CA GLY A 612 -13.85 -11.41 16.53
C GLY A 612 -14.91 -10.47 16.00
N THR A 613 -15.18 -9.42 16.75
CA THR A 613 -16.06 -8.33 16.35
C THR A 613 -15.41 -7.01 16.72
N GLU A 614 -15.34 -6.09 15.77
CA GLU A 614 -14.82 -4.75 15.97
C GLU A 614 -15.82 -3.75 15.39
N GLN A 615 -16.24 -2.77 16.19
CA GLN A 615 -17.15 -1.71 15.77
C GLN A 615 -16.55 -0.34 16.09
N ILE A 616 -16.41 0.47 15.06
CA ILE A 616 -15.87 1.82 15.18
C ILE A 616 -16.93 2.82 14.72
N ARG A 617 -17.09 3.90 15.48
CA ARG A 617 -17.92 5.05 15.13
C ARG A 617 -17.14 6.31 15.30
N ALA A 618 -17.31 7.24 14.35
CA ALA A 618 -16.68 8.54 14.42
C ALA A 618 -17.58 9.63 13.85
N LEU A 619 -17.43 10.83 14.41
CA LEU A 619 -18.11 12.05 14.01
C LEU A 619 -17.05 13.13 13.77
N GLY A 620 -17.16 13.88 12.70
CA GLY A 620 -16.28 14.99 12.39
C GLY A 620 -17.05 16.23 11.96
N MET A 621 -16.65 17.39 12.46
CA MET A 621 -17.17 18.70 12.09
C MET A 621 -16.02 19.57 11.62
N LEU A 622 -16.20 20.31 10.52
CA LEU A 622 -15.16 21.11 9.88
C LEU A 622 -15.73 22.47 9.47
N ALA A 623 -14.92 23.50 9.68
CA ALA A 623 -15.08 24.81 9.09
C ALA A 623 -13.77 25.21 8.38
N ASP A 624 -13.85 25.53 7.08
CA ASP A 624 -12.71 25.97 6.24
C ASP A 624 -13.06 27.28 5.56
N VAL A 625 -12.17 28.27 5.72
CA VAL A 625 -12.26 29.60 5.13
C VAL A 625 -11.11 29.78 4.16
N ASN A 626 -11.41 30.21 2.94
CA ASN A 626 -10.40 30.59 1.96
C ASN A 626 -10.71 31.99 1.42
N LEU A 627 -9.70 32.84 1.42
CA LEU A 627 -9.74 34.21 0.94
C LEU A 627 -8.73 34.35 -0.21
N ASP A 628 -9.17 34.87 -1.34
CA ASP A 628 -8.33 35.16 -2.51
C ASP A 628 -8.43 36.66 -2.84
N TYR A 629 -7.36 37.41 -2.59
CA TYR A 629 -7.28 38.83 -2.90
C TYR A 629 -6.58 39.06 -4.23
N LYS A 630 -7.34 39.48 -5.23
CA LYS A 630 -6.90 39.80 -6.61
C LYS A 630 -6.17 38.62 -7.32
N GLY A 631 -6.41 37.39 -6.92
CA GLY A 631 -5.67 36.24 -7.44
C GLY A 631 -4.20 36.18 -7.05
N ARG A 632 -3.73 37.08 -6.14
CA ARG A 632 -2.32 37.24 -5.73
C ARG A 632 -2.04 36.65 -4.36
N TYR A 633 -2.87 37.02 -3.39
CA TYR A 633 -2.72 36.63 -1.99
C TYR A 633 -3.84 35.67 -1.63
N ILE A 634 -3.51 34.43 -1.40
CA ILE A 634 -4.46 33.39 -1.05
C ILE A 634 -4.19 32.98 0.39
N VAL A 635 -5.17 33.16 1.28
CA VAL A 635 -5.07 32.82 2.69
C VAL A 635 -6.16 31.82 3.02
N GLY A 636 -5.78 30.73 3.71
CA GLY A 636 -6.71 29.69 4.15
C GLY A 636 -6.57 29.37 5.63
N GLY A 637 -7.71 29.16 6.29
CA GLY A 637 -7.80 28.69 7.67
C GLY A 637 -8.82 27.58 7.81
N LEU A 638 -8.47 26.53 8.56
CA LEU A 638 -9.35 25.39 8.80
C LEU A 638 -9.33 25.00 10.27
N VAL A 639 -10.49 24.68 10.81
CA VAL A 639 -10.66 24.05 12.11
C VAL A 639 -11.57 22.83 11.91
N ARG A 640 -11.14 21.70 12.46
CA ARG A 640 -11.87 20.46 12.46
C ARG A 640 -11.91 19.86 13.86
N ARG A 641 -13.06 19.35 14.28
CA ARG A 641 -13.25 18.65 15.54
C ARG A 641 -13.79 17.25 15.28
N ASP A 642 -13.05 16.24 15.75
CA ASP A 642 -13.38 14.82 15.58
C ASP A 642 -13.64 14.15 16.92
N ALA A 643 -14.63 13.26 16.95
CA ALA A 643 -14.82 12.27 18.00
C ALA A 643 -14.74 10.86 17.40
N ALA A 644 -14.12 9.93 18.09
CA ALA A 644 -14.07 8.53 17.70
C ALA A 644 -14.19 7.60 18.91
N SER A 645 -14.85 6.46 18.72
CA SER A 645 -14.96 5.42 19.73
C SER A 645 -13.61 4.80 20.14
N LEU A 646 -12.58 4.99 19.32
CA LEU A 646 -11.22 4.51 19.57
C LEU A 646 -10.43 5.35 20.57
N PHE A 647 -10.86 6.59 20.83
CA PHE A 647 -10.19 7.46 21.80
C PHE A 647 -10.59 7.12 23.23
N GLY A 648 -9.67 7.28 24.14
CA GLY A 648 -9.95 7.14 25.59
C GLY A 648 -11.15 7.99 26.00
N ALA A 649 -11.87 7.57 27.00
CA ALA A 649 -13.14 8.19 27.40
C ALA A 649 -13.00 9.67 27.74
N SER A 650 -11.88 10.07 28.40
CA SER A 650 -11.54 11.45 28.74
C SER A 650 -11.06 12.26 27.54
N GLN A 651 -10.60 11.61 26.46
CA GLN A 651 -9.97 12.22 25.28
C GLN A 651 -10.80 12.07 24.00
N ARG A 652 -12.09 11.86 24.12
CA ARG A 652 -12.98 11.48 23.00
C ARG A 652 -13.05 12.51 21.87
N TRP A 653 -12.86 13.80 22.20
CA TRP A 653 -12.89 14.88 21.24
C TRP A 653 -11.49 15.45 20.99
N GLN A 654 -11.08 15.47 19.74
CA GLN A 654 -9.80 16.01 19.28
C GLN A 654 -10.02 17.14 18.28
N THR A 655 -9.18 18.17 18.34
CA THR A 655 -9.25 19.31 17.44
C THR A 655 -8.00 19.38 16.58
N TYR A 656 -8.19 19.56 15.27
CA TYR A 656 -7.15 19.73 14.27
C TYR A 656 -7.34 21.05 13.56
N GLY A 657 -6.26 21.63 13.03
CA GLY A 657 -6.32 22.91 12.37
C GLY A 657 -5.31 23.05 11.26
N ARG A 658 -5.51 24.05 10.41
CA ARG A 658 -4.57 24.48 9.38
C ARG A 658 -4.62 25.98 9.22
N ALA A 659 -3.44 26.59 9.05
CA ALA A 659 -3.27 27.91 8.50
C ALA A 659 -2.40 27.82 7.24
N SER A 660 -2.72 28.56 6.20
CA SER A 660 -1.96 28.50 4.96
C SER A 660 -2.02 29.82 4.20
N MET A 661 -0.91 30.14 3.52
CA MET A 661 -0.80 31.35 2.68
C MET A 661 -0.05 31.00 1.39
N ALA A 662 -0.53 31.53 0.28
CA ALA A 662 0.20 31.54 -0.98
C ALA A 662 0.25 32.95 -1.54
N TRP A 663 1.42 33.34 -2.04
CA TRP A 663 1.66 34.62 -2.73
C TRP A 663 2.11 34.38 -4.15
N ARG A 664 1.31 34.79 -5.11
CA ARG A 664 1.66 34.73 -6.53
C ARG A 664 2.42 35.98 -6.92
N VAL A 665 3.75 35.92 -6.77
CA VAL A 665 4.68 37.03 -7.01
C VAL A 665 4.62 37.50 -8.45
N SER A 666 4.45 36.57 -9.39
CA SER A 666 4.34 36.87 -10.83
C SER A 666 3.15 37.75 -11.20
N GLU A 667 2.10 37.78 -10.37
CA GLU A 667 0.89 38.58 -10.60
C GLU A 667 1.05 40.02 -10.06
N GLU A 668 2.17 40.35 -9.42
CA GLU A 668 2.41 41.68 -8.89
C GLU A 668 2.70 42.67 -10.03
N PRO A 669 2.19 43.93 -9.97
CA PRO A 669 2.37 44.95 -10.99
C PRO A 669 3.86 45.33 -11.22
N TRP A 670 4.69 45.20 -10.20
CA TRP A 670 6.12 45.45 -10.26
C TRP A 670 6.96 44.32 -10.82
N PHE A 671 6.39 43.07 -10.88
CA PHE A 671 7.11 41.91 -11.39
C PHE A 671 7.09 41.88 -12.91
N LYS A 672 8.22 42.25 -13.54
CA LYS A 672 8.32 42.41 -15.00
C LYS A 672 9.32 41.42 -15.63
N VAL A 673 9.51 40.23 -15.06
CA VAL A 673 10.43 39.24 -15.61
C VAL A 673 9.73 38.42 -16.69
N SER A 674 9.92 38.81 -17.96
CA SER A 674 9.17 38.28 -19.11
C SER A 674 9.28 36.77 -19.34
N LYS A 675 10.38 36.15 -18.88
CA LYS A 675 10.59 34.70 -19.02
C LYS A 675 9.92 33.88 -17.90
N VAL A 676 9.55 34.49 -16.79
CA VAL A 676 8.87 33.84 -15.68
C VAL A 676 7.37 33.98 -15.88
N SER A 677 6.71 32.85 -16.10
CA SER A 677 5.27 32.78 -16.38
C SER A 677 4.44 32.70 -15.11
N ASP A 678 4.90 31.99 -14.11
CA ASP A 678 4.32 31.97 -12.76
C ASP A 678 5.43 31.78 -11.71
N LEU A 679 5.35 32.54 -10.63
CA LEU A 679 6.19 32.39 -9.45
C LEU A 679 5.29 32.51 -8.23
N LYS A 680 5.15 31.39 -7.50
CA LYS A 680 4.34 31.31 -6.29
C LYS A 680 5.19 30.84 -5.12
N LEU A 681 5.09 31.58 -4.02
CA LEU A 681 5.61 31.20 -2.71
C LEU A 681 4.43 30.71 -1.86
N ARG A 682 4.63 29.64 -1.10
CA ARG A 682 3.59 29.07 -0.25
C ARG A 682 4.15 28.62 1.09
N ILE A 683 3.35 28.81 2.11
CA ILE A 683 3.59 28.31 3.46
C ILE A 683 2.28 27.78 4.03
N SER A 684 2.38 26.67 4.72
CA SER A 684 1.24 26.11 5.46
C SER A 684 1.72 25.39 6.70
N GLU A 685 0.90 25.44 7.73
CA GLU A 685 1.07 24.65 8.94
C GLU A 685 -0.26 24.00 9.28
N GLY A 686 -0.23 22.72 9.65
CA GLY A 686 -1.44 22.03 10.01
C GLY A 686 -1.21 20.78 10.84
N THR A 687 -2.30 20.31 11.45
CA THR A 687 -2.31 19.11 12.28
C THR A 687 -3.27 18.07 11.74
N ALA A 688 -2.90 16.81 11.86
CA ALA A 688 -3.73 15.65 11.55
C ALA A 688 -3.45 14.53 12.57
N GLY A 689 -4.38 13.60 12.75
CA GLY A 689 -4.24 12.53 13.73
C GLY A 689 -4.10 11.14 13.13
N ASN A 690 -3.58 10.21 13.94
CA ASN A 690 -3.65 8.78 13.72
C ASN A 690 -4.34 8.12 14.91
N ARG A 691 -5.45 7.43 14.63
CA ARG A 691 -6.26 6.77 15.66
C ARG A 691 -5.49 5.64 16.34
N PRO A 692 -5.68 5.44 17.68
CA PRO A 692 -5.17 4.25 18.36
C PRO A 692 -5.80 2.96 17.83
N ARG A 693 -5.19 1.83 18.17
CA ARG A 693 -5.78 0.53 17.88
C ARG A 693 -7.04 0.29 18.73
N TYR A 694 -7.95 -0.53 18.23
CA TYR A 694 -9.27 -0.77 18.83
C TYR A 694 -9.20 -1.16 20.31
N SER A 695 -8.34 -2.11 20.67
CA SER A 695 -8.28 -2.68 22.02
C SER A 695 -7.45 -1.86 23.02
N ALA A 696 -6.74 -0.82 22.58
CA ALA A 696 -5.73 -0.16 23.42
C ALA A 696 -6.31 0.57 24.66
N GLN A 697 -7.57 1.00 24.62
CA GLN A 697 -8.25 1.63 25.75
C GLN A 697 -8.89 0.64 26.75
N TYR A 698 -9.00 -0.65 26.38
CA TYR A 698 -9.69 -1.66 27.17
C TYR A 698 -8.69 -2.64 27.80
N GLU A 699 -9.08 -3.15 28.98
CA GLU A 699 -8.42 -4.32 29.54
C GLU A 699 -8.74 -5.56 28.71
N THR A 700 -7.72 -6.33 28.41
CA THR A 700 -7.87 -7.57 27.65
C THR A 700 -7.34 -8.75 28.42
N PHE A 701 -7.99 -9.89 28.24
CA PHE A 701 -7.64 -11.14 28.86
C PHE A 701 -7.51 -12.23 27.79
N THR A 702 -6.65 -13.18 28.02
CA THR A 702 -6.57 -14.40 27.25
C THR A 702 -7.31 -15.52 28.00
N ILE A 703 -8.04 -16.35 27.27
CA ILE A 703 -8.73 -17.50 27.83
C ILE A 703 -7.81 -18.71 27.68
N GLY A 704 -7.36 -19.26 28.79
CA GLY A 704 -6.55 -20.47 28.83
C GLY A 704 -7.38 -21.75 28.93
N ALA A 705 -6.70 -22.88 29.07
CA ALA A 705 -7.33 -24.18 29.25
C ALA A 705 -8.24 -24.17 30.47
N GLY A 706 -9.41 -24.82 30.34
CA GLY A 706 -10.43 -24.84 31.42
C GLY A 706 -11.17 -23.53 31.64
N GLY A 707 -11.03 -22.54 30.74
CA GLY A 707 -11.69 -21.24 30.87
C GLY A 707 -11.00 -20.23 31.80
N ALA A 708 -9.77 -20.52 32.24
CA ALA A 708 -9.00 -19.60 33.08
C ALA A 708 -8.67 -18.30 32.31
N LEU A 709 -8.97 -17.17 32.98
CA LEU A 709 -8.66 -15.83 32.42
C LEU A 709 -7.28 -15.39 32.89
N SER A 710 -6.40 -15.07 31.93
CA SER A 710 -5.10 -14.49 32.22
C SER A 710 -5.05 -13.05 31.71
N PRO A 711 -4.66 -12.05 32.52
CA PRO A 711 -4.50 -10.67 32.07
C PRO A 711 -3.50 -10.57 30.93
N SER A 712 -3.83 -9.80 29.89
CA SER A 712 -2.99 -9.59 28.70
C SER A 712 -2.56 -8.15 28.58
N SER A 713 -3.48 -7.23 28.32
CA SER A 713 -3.18 -5.82 28.21
C SER A 713 -4.02 -4.99 29.15
N LEU A 714 -3.38 -4.09 29.89
CA LEU A 714 -4.01 -3.11 30.76
C LEU A 714 -4.58 -1.96 29.92
N GLY A 715 -5.84 -1.63 30.10
CA GLY A 715 -6.51 -0.55 29.38
C GLY A 715 -5.96 0.83 29.76
N ASN A 716 -6.04 1.77 28.83
CA ASN A 716 -5.68 3.17 29.07
C ASN A 716 -6.81 4.10 28.60
N LYS A 717 -7.56 4.65 29.58
CA LYS A 717 -8.72 5.53 29.33
C LYS A 717 -8.31 6.95 28.92
N ASP A 718 -7.05 7.34 29.14
CA ASP A 718 -6.50 8.66 28.82
C ASP A 718 -5.74 8.67 27.49
N LEU A 719 -5.83 7.58 26.74
CA LEU A 719 -5.12 7.41 25.49
C LEU A 719 -5.58 8.43 24.44
N ARG A 720 -4.62 9.18 23.91
CA ARG A 720 -4.82 10.15 22.84
C ARG A 720 -4.38 9.58 21.48
N PRO A 721 -4.91 10.11 20.35
CA PRO A 721 -4.33 9.82 19.05
C PRO A 721 -2.90 10.36 18.94
N GLU A 722 -2.07 9.75 18.10
CA GLU A 722 -0.84 10.41 17.66
C GLU A 722 -1.20 11.63 16.84
N VAL A 723 -0.50 12.75 17.05
CA VAL A 723 -0.77 14.01 16.37
C VAL A 723 0.45 14.42 15.56
N SER A 724 0.27 14.44 14.25
CA SER A 724 1.23 14.96 13.28
C SER A 724 1.01 16.47 13.13
N ARG A 725 2.05 17.28 13.38
CA ARG A 725 2.11 18.71 13.14
C ARG A 725 3.16 19.00 12.09
N GLU A 726 2.72 19.44 10.92
CA GLU A 726 3.61 19.69 9.79
C GLU A 726 3.59 21.15 9.38
N MET A 727 4.79 21.71 9.21
CA MET A 727 5.03 22.97 8.53
C MET A 727 5.60 22.68 7.14
N GLU A 728 5.00 23.24 6.10
CA GLU A 728 5.43 23.14 4.73
C GLU A 728 5.75 24.52 4.14
N VAL A 729 6.90 24.65 3.50
CA VAL A 729 7.29 25.82 2.71
C VAL A 729 7.61 25.38 1.29
N GLY A 730 7.13 26.11 0.29
CA GLY A 730 7.37 25.73 -1.10
C GLY A 730 7.45 26.89 -2.07
N VAL A 731 8.11 26.62 -3.17
CA VAL A 731 8.26 27.51 -4.33
C VAL A 731 7.78 26.76 -5.57
N ASP A 732 6.84 27.34 -6.29
CA ASP A 732 6.41 26.84 -7.58
C ASP A 732 6.80 27.87 -8.63
N LEU A 733 7.63 27.45 -9.60
CA LEU A 733 8.18 28.31 -10.65
C LEU A 733 7.84 27.75 -12.02
N GLU A 734 7.29 28.59 -12.87
CA GLU A 734 7.09 28.30 -14.29
C GLU A 734 7.84 29.27 -15.16
N VAL A 735 8.62 28.74 -16.11
CA VAL A 735 9.42 29.53 -17.03
C VAL A 735 8.96 29.31 -18.47
N MET A 736 8.76 30.40 -19.22
CA MET A 736 8.37 30.39 -20.65
C MET A 736 7.08 29.59 -20.93
N ASN A 737 6.18 29.43 -19.96
CA ASN A 737 4.98 28.55 -20.04
C ASN A 737 5.34 27.10 -20.43
N LYS A 738 6.55 26.66 -20.13
CA LYS A 738 7.08 25.34 -20.55
C LYS A 738 7.71 24.56 -19.42
N TYR A 739 8.64 25.17 -18.70
CA TYR A 739 9.46 24.51 -17.71
C TYR A 739 8.86 24.76 -16.32
N GLY A 740 8.52 23.69 -15.62
CA GLY A 740 7.96 23.79 -14.29
C GLY A 740 8.91 23.20 -13.25
N LEU A 741 9.21 23.98 -12.20
CA LEU A 741 9.98 23.56 -11.03
C LEU A 741 9.16 23.76 -9.78
N THR A 742 9.01 22.70 -8.99
CA THR A 742 8.42 22.76 -7.65
C THR A 742 9.46 22.28 -6.65
N VAL A 743 9.74 23.12 -5.65
CA VAL A 743 10.59 22.76 -4.50
C VAL A 743 9.76 22.89 -3.24
N THR A 744 9.78 21.85 -2.41
CA THR A 744 9.06 21.83 -1.13
C THR A 744 9.96 21.34 -0.02
N PHE A 745 9.93 22.02 1.11
CA PHE A 745 10.46 21.56 2.38
C PHE A 745 9.32 21.33 3.35
N ALA A 746 9.29 20.17 3.98
CA ALA A 746 8.31 19.81 5.00
C ALA A 746 9.03 19.35 6.27
N ASN A 747 8.62 19.90 7.42
CA ASN A 747 9.05 19.47 8.74
C ASN A 747 7.82 19.00 9.52
N ASN A 748 7.77 17.70 9.80
CA ASN A 748 6.65 17.05 10.45
C ASN A 748 7.09 16.49 11.81
N VAL A 749 6.47 16.96 12.87
CA VAL A 749 6.67 16.48 14.24
C VAL A 749 5.44 15.68 14.67
N ILE A 750 5.64 14.40 14.95
CA ILE A 750 4.58 13.49 15.35
C ILE A 750 4.68 13.22 16.84
N ASN A 751 3.81 13.88 17.59
CA ASN A 751 3.73 13.79 19.03
C ASN A 751 2.83 12.63 19.47
N ASP A 752 2.88 12.33 20.77
CA ASP A 752 2.01 11.35 21.42
C ASP A 752 2.11 9.95 20.80
N GLN A 753 3.33 9.53 20.43
CA GLN A 753 3.60 8.22 19.84
C GLN A 753 3.05 7.09 20.71
N LEU A 754 2.27 6.20 20.12
CA LEU A 754 1.63 5.10 20.82
C LEU A 754 2.57 3.91 20.93
N LEU A 755 3.08 3.66 22.13
CA LEU A 755 4.04 2.59 22.39
C LEU A 755 3.49 1.60 23.43
N PRO A 756 3.81 0.30 23.30
CA PRO A 756 3.51 -0.69 24.32
C PRO A 756 4.53 -0.57 25.44
N VAL A 757 4.06 -0.37 26.66
CA VAL A 757 4.86 -0.24 27.87
C VAL A 757 4.55 -1.42 28.78
N THR A 758 5.56 -2.02 29.38
CA THR A 758 5.36 -3.07 30.39
C THR A 758 5.02 -2.39 31.73
N PRO A 759 3.80 -2.57 32.27
CA PRO A 759 3.45 -2.03 33.55
C PRO A 759 4.21 -2.73 34.70
N PRO A 760 4.24 -2.16 35.93
CA PRO A 760 4.84 -2.84 37.08
C PRO A 760 4.23 -4.23 37.27
N ALA A 761 5.03 -5.22 37.68
CA ALA A 761 4.60 -6.61 37.83
C ALA A 761 3.39 -6.78 38.76
N ALA A 762 3.23 -5.90 39.77
CA ALA A 762 2.09 -5.86 40.65
C ALA A 762 0.73 -5.61 39.96
N ALA A 763 0.74 -5.04 38.74
CA ALA A 763 -0.47 -4.83 37.94
C ALA A 763 -1.00 -6.12 37.33
N GLY A 764 -0.17 -7.17 37.21
CA GLY A 764 -0.53 -8.47 36.66
C GLY A 764 -0.73 -8.51 35.12
N PHE A 765 -0.56 -7.40 34.42
CA PHE A 765 -0.69 -7.30 32.96
C PHE A 765 0.66 -7.22 32.26
N GLY A 766 0.76 -7.80 31.08
CA GLY A 766 2.00 -7.81 30.30
C GLY A 766 2.29 -6.50 29.57
N THR A 767 1.26 -5.75 29.21
CA THR A 767 1.40 -4.55 28.35
C THR A 767 0.35 -3.50 28.68
N GLN A 768 0.71 -2.21 28.51
CA GLN A 768 -0.21 -1.07 28.45
C GLN A 768 0.20 -0.13 27.32
N TRP A 769 -0.76 0.31 26.51
CA TRP A 769 -0.49 1.32 25.48
C TRP A 769 -0.47 2.72 26.09
N GLN A 770 0.60 3.47 25.83
CA GLN A 770 0.80 4.82 26.34
C GLN A 770 1.26 5.76 25.24
N ASN A 771 0.98 7.06 25.41
CA ASN A 771 1.54 8.11 24.58
C ASN A 771 2.94 8.45 25.14
N ALA A 772 3.99 7.90 24.53
CA ALA A 772 5.32 7.84 25.14
C ALA A 772 6.47 8.14 24.18
N GLY A 773 6.30 9.09 23.25
CA GLY A 773 7.39 9.45 22.37
C GLY A 773 7.05 10.51 21.33
N GLU A 774 8.06 10.91 20.56
CA GLU A 774 7.98 11.87 19.46
C GLU A 774 8.90 11.44 18.32
N LEU A 775 8.39 11.54 17.09
CA LEU A 775 9.12 11.27 15.86
C LEU A 775 9.13 12.54 14.99
N THR A 776 10.28 12.92 14.46
CA THR A 776 10.40 14.07 13.56
C THR A 776 10.86 13.62 12.18
N ASN A 777 10.10 13.99 11.13
CA ASN A 777 10.45 13.79 9.73
C ASN A 777 10.76 15.12 9.07
N LYS A 778 11.92 15.22 8.40
CA LYS A 778 12.29 16.36 7.55
C LYS A 778 12.43 15.89 6.12
N THR A 779 11.62 16.45 5.23
CA THR A 779 11.53 16.02 3.84
C THR A 779 11.79 17.18 2.89
N TRP A 780 12.70 16.97 1.93
CA TRP A 780 12.88 17.80 0.77
C TRP A 780 12.28 17.11 -0.45
N GLU A 781 11.53 17.84 -1.25
CA GLU A 781 10.92 17.35 -2.48
C GLU A 781 11.25 18.32 -3.62
N VAL A 782 11.71 17.80 -4.74
CA VAL A 782 11.97 18.56 -5.97
C VAL A 782 11.31 17.85 -7.14
N SER A 783 10.53 18.60 -7.91
CA SER A 783 9.89 18.09 -9.12
C SER A 783 10.17 19.05 -10.27
N LEU A 784 10.78 18.56 -11.34
CA LEU A 784 11.10 19.31 -12.54
C LEU A 784 10.37 18.68 -13.74
N ASN A 785 9.57 19.49 -14.43
CA ASN A 785 8.89 19.09 -15.66
C ASN A 785 9.54 19.80 -16.86
N VAL A 786 10.00 19.02 -17.84
CA VAL A 786 10.72 19.52 -19.03
C VAL A 786 10.06 18.97 -20.28
N PRO A 787 9.35 19.78 -21.06
CA PRO A 787 8.96 19.41 -22.42
C PRO A 787 10.20 19.47 -23.33
N ILE A 788 10.55 18.34 -23.92
CA ILE A 788 11.75 18.22 -24.77
C ILE A 788 11.37 18.45 -26.22
N ILE A 789 10.36 17.75 -26.72
CA ILE A 789 9.85 17.87 -28.07
C ILE A 789 8.35 18.08 -28.00
N GLN A 790 7.87 19.08 -28.69
CA GLN A 790 6.44 19.38 -28.82
C GLN A 790 6.16 19.73 -30.27
N THR A 791 5.79 18.73 -31.01
CA THR A 791 5.35 18.89 -32.41
C THR A 791 3.94 18.33 -32.54
N ARG A 792 3.34 18.53 -33.70
CA ARG A 792 2.04 17.96 -34.03
C ARG A 792 2.01 16.43 -33.88
N ASP A 793 3.10 15.77 -34.32
CA ASP A 793 3.13 14.31 -34.44
C ASP A 793 3.92 13.63 -33.30
N LEU A 794 4.72 14.41 -32.53
CA LEU A 794 5.53 13.90 -31.43
C LEU A 794 5.50 14.85 -30.24
N ASN A 795 5.04 14.35 -29.12
CA ASN A 795 5.15 15.04 -27.83
C ASN A 795 6.01 14.20 -26.88
N TYR A 796 7.17 14.72 -26.53
CA TYR A 796 8.11 14.08 -25.61
C TYR A 796 8.44 15.03 -24.46
N SER A 797 8.15 14.61 -23.23
CA SER A 797 8.42 15.37 -22.02
C SER A 797 9.08 14.48 -20.97
N ALA A 798 9.93 15.06 -20.14
CA ALA A 798 10.56 14.42 -19.01
C ALA A 798 10.04 15.04 -17.71
N ARG A 799 9.79 14.17 -16.72
CA ARG A 799 9.54 14.57 -15.33
C ARG A 799 10.64 13.96 -14.47
N ILE A 800 11.30 14.80 -13.70
CA ILE A 800 12.37 14.41 -12.77
C ILE A 800 11.86 14.71 -11.38
N ASN A 801 11.75 13.68 -10.56
CA ASN A 801 11.37 13.79 -9.15
C ASN A 801 12.58 13.35 -8.30
N TRP A 802 12.87 14.14 -7.29
CA TRP A 802 13.85 13.82 -6.27
C TRP A 802 13.27 14.17 -4.90
N ASP A 803 13.48 13.28 -3.95
CA ASP A 803 13.13 13.54 -2.55
C ASP A 803 14.14 12.91 -1.59
N ARG A 804 14.21 13.51 -0.41
CA ARG A 804 15.00 13.00 0.72
C ARG A 804 14.25 13.21 2.01
N THR A 805 14.00 12.14 2.74
CA THR A 805 13.41 12.18 4.06
C THR A 805 14.40 11.68 5.10
N THR A 806 14.51 12.40 6.21
CA THR A 806 15.20 11.96 7.42
C THR A 806 14.21 11.86 8.56
N SER A 807 14.19 10.71 9.24
CA SER A 807 13.27 10.41 10.35
C SER A 807 14.08 10.18 11.61
N MET A 808 13.79 10.91 12.69
CA MET A 808 14.55 10.84 13.94
C MET A 808 13.59 10.71 15.12
N ILE A 809 13.91 9.83 16.05
CA ILE A 809 13.21 9.72 17.34
C ILE A 809 13.72 10.84 18.23
N THR A 810 12.95 11.92 18.35
CA THR A 810 13.37 13.14 19.09
C THR A 810 13.08 13.05 20.57
N ARG A 811 12.07 12.30 20.99
CA ARG A 811 11.75 12.01 22.38
C ARG A 811 11.31 10.57 22.55
N LEU A 812 11.71 9.95 23.64
CA LEU A 812 11.29 8.62 24.04
C LEU A 812 11.11 8.60 25.58
N ASP A 813 9.87 8.43 26.02
CA ASP A 813 9.50 8.47 27.45
C ASP A 813 9.52 7.06 28.08
N ILE A 814 10.08 6.08 27.37
CA ILE A 814 10.31 4.71 27.81
C ILE A 814 11.80 4.36 27.65
N PRO A 815 12.31 3.34 28.36
CA PRO A 815 13.66 2.85 28.13
C PRO A 815 13.87 2.47 26.68
N GLU A 816 15.10 2.66 26.19
CA GLU A 816 15.46 2.18 24.85
C GLU A 816 15.17 0.68 24.72
N THR A 817 14.59 0.29 23.59
CA THR A 817 14.16 -1.08 23.35
C THR A 817 14.45 -1.49 21.92
N PHE A 818 14.46 -2.80 21.68
CA PHE A 818 14.51 -3.31 20.31
C PHE A 818 13.10 -3.43 19.75
N TYR A 819 12.92 -3.01 18.50
CA TYR A 819 11.71 -3.34 17.76
C TYR A 819 11.69 -4.85 17.55
N ASP A 820 10.60 -5.48 17.96
CA ASP A 820 10.46 -6.94 17.92
C ASP A 820 10.68 -7.48 16.50
N GLY A 821 11.90 -7.86 16.26
CA GLY A 821 12.24 -8.75 15.19
C GLY A 821 12.20 -10.16 15.74
N ASN A 822 11.03 -10.78 15.80
CA ASN A 822 10.88 -12.20 16.03
C ASN A 822 11.55 -12.99 14.90
N GLN A 823 12.85 -12.83 14.78
CA GLN A 823 13.72 -13.47 13.81
C GLN A 823 14.45 -14.59 14.54
N GLN A 824 13.88 -15.78 14.51
CA GLN A 824 14.48 -17.09 14.78
C GLN A 824 15.92 -17.05 15.29
N GLY A 825 16.12 -16.71 16.57
CA GLY A 825 17.42 -16.77 17.23
C GLY A 825 18.45 -15.72 16.78
N ALA A 826 18.09 -14.79 15.91
CA ALA A 826 18.91 -13.64 15.61
C ALA A 826 18.65 -12.53 16.64
N GLU A 827 19.71 -11.83 17.01
CA GLU A 827 19.62 -10.63 17.82
C GLU A 827 18.75 -9.60 17.10
N THR A 828 17.96 -8.87 17.87
CA THR A 828 17.10 -7.81 17.34
C THR A 828 17.95 -6.75 16.65
N MET A 829 17.70 -6.52 15.37
CA MET A 829 18.51 -5.62 14.55
C MET A 829 18.10 -4.15 14.67
N TYR A 830 16.85 -3.88 15.00
CA TYR A 830 16.32 -2.52 15.02
C TYR A 830 16.11 -2.04 16.44
N LYS A 831 16.76 -0.95 16.81
CA LYS A 831 16.67 -0.35 18.12
C LYS A 831 15.89 0.95 18.09
N ILE A 832 14.97 1.11 19.03
CA ILE A 832 14.25 2.35 19.27
C ILE A 832 15.00 3.08 20.38
N LYS A 833 15.64 4.19 20.01
CA LYS A 833 16.45 5.00 20.93
C LYS A 833 16.29 6.48 20.59
N GLN A 834 16.17 7.30 21.61
CA GLN A 834 16.13 8.75 21.46
C GLN A 834 17.43 9.29 20.84
N GLY A 835 17.32 10.22 19.91
CA GLY A 835 18.44 10.83 19.20
C GLY A 835 18.96 10.01 18.01
N GLU A 836 18.39 8.84 17.74
CA GLU A 836 18.76 7.99 16.63
C GLU A 836 17.73 8.07 15.48
N ALA A 837 18.20 7.77 14.27
CA ALA A 837 17.31 7.66 13.12
C ALA A 837 16.35 6.47 13.28
N PHE A 838 15.07 6.70 12.98
CA PHE A 838 14.10 5.60 12.97
C PHE A 838 14.45 4.58 11.88
N GLY A 839 14.50 3.31 12.26
CA GLY A 839 14.94 2.22 11.38
C GLY A 839 16.46 2.00 11.40
N SER A 840 17.19 2.60 12.34
CA SER A 840 18.61 2.32 12.55
C SER A 840 18.83 0.86 12.84
N MET A 841 19.72 0.22 12.07
CA MET A 841 20.11 -1.17 12.26
C MET A 841 21.26 -1.23 13.25
N TRP A 842 21.10 -2.10 14.23
CA TRP A 842 22.07 -2.35 15.27
C TRP A 842 22.59 -3.78 15.13
N GLY A 843 23.89 -3.96 15.28
CA GLY A 843 24.48 -5.28 15.16
C GLY A 843 25.80 -5.36 15.91
N ARG A 844 26.40 -6.53 15.90
CA ARG A 844 27.74 -6.76 16.41
C ARG A 844 28.73 -6.62 15.28
N ARG A 845 29.84 -5.95 15.53
CA ARG A 845 30.97 -5.91 14.64
C ARG A 845 32.16 -6.64 15.27
N PHE A 846 33.04 -7.11 14.43
CA PHE A 846 34.30 -7.66 14.94
C PHE A 846 35.19 -6.56 15.49
N VAL A 847 35.83 -6.84 16.64
CA VAL A 847 36.76 -5.91 17.25
C VAL A 847 38.02 -5.80 16.39
N LYS A 848 38.43 -4.60 16.09
CA LYS A 848 39.62 -4.31 15.25
C LYS A 848 40.80 -3.76 16.03
N LYS A 849 40.56 -3.23 17.22
CA LYS A 849 41.57 -2.58 18.08
C LYS A 849 41.46 -3.11 19.51
N CYS A 850 42.57 -3.27 20.20
CA CYS A 850 42.59 -3.65 21.60
C CYS A 850 41.79 -2.71 22.50
N SER A 851 41.76 -1.41 22.18
CA SER A 851 40.99 -0.40 22.90
C SER A 851 39.47 -0.57 22.80
N GLU A 852 39.02 -1.37 21.87
CA GLU A 852 37.58 -1.66 21.67
C GLU A 852 37.14 -2.87 22.55
N LEU A 853 38.08 -3.61 23.12
CA LEU A 853 37.75 -4.64 24.09
C LEU A 853 37.29 -3.98 25.42
N PRO A 854 36.45 -4.64 26.21
CA PRO A 854 36.15 -4.21 27.56
C PRO A 854 37.44 -4.08 28.40
N SER A 855 37.45 -3.13 29.30
CA SER A 855 38.65 -2.75 30.09
C SER A 855 39.37 -3.94 30.71
N ALA A 856 38.63 -4.95 31.18
CA ALA A 856 39.20 -6.17 31.76
C ALA A 856 40.05 -7.02 30.81
N PHE A 857 39.95 -6.83 29.50
CA PHE A 857 40.64 -7.59 28.47
C PHE A 857 41.64 -6.79 27.65
N GLN A 858 41.61 -5.46 27.79
CA GLN A 858 42.52 -4.58 27.05
C GLN A 858 43.97 -4.86 27.37
N SER A 859 44.28 -5.12 28.64
CA SER A 859 45.64 -5.46 29.07
C SER A 859 46.12 -6.85 28.59
N LYS A 860 45.22 -7.69 28.15
CA LYS A 860 45.48 -9.04 27.61
C LYS A 860 45.52 -9.04 26.08
N CYS A 861 45.48 -7.87 25.44
CA CYS A 861 45.47 -7.74 24.01
C CYS A 861 46.80 -7.18 23.51
N GLY A 862 47.44 -7.91 22.59
CA GLY A 862 48.72 -7.56 21.97
C GLY A 862 49.42 -8.78 21.38
N SER A 863 50.55 -8.55 20.75
CA SER A 863 51.38 -9.65 20.21
C SER A 863 51.85 -10.58 21.33
N GLY A 864 51.61 -11.88 21.21
CA GLY A 864 51.96 -12.88 22.18
C GLY A 864 51.05 -12.96 23.42
N LEU A 865 49.99 -12.13 23.49
CA LEU A 865 49.00 -12.14 24.57
C LEU A 865 47.77 -12.98 24.16
N GLU A 866 46.79 -13.11 25.07
CA GLU A 866 45.56 -13.91 24.85
C GLU A 866 44.69 -13.43 23.68
N TYR A 867 44.69 -12.12 23.39
CA TYR A 867 43.97 -11.52 22.29
C TYR A 867 44.96 -10.88 21.31
N GLN A 868 44.94 -11.31 20.07
CA GLN A 868 45.86 -10.86 19.06
C GLN A 868 45.12 -10.43 17.79
N LYS A 869 45.77 -9.60 17.00
CA LYS A 869 45.27 -9.17 15.69
C LYS A 869 45.65 -10.21 14.62
N ASN A 870 44.64 -10.75 13.92
CA ASN A 870 44.87 -11.69 12.83
C ASN A 870 45.24 -10.98 11.50
N ALA A 871 45.51 -11.76 10.46
CA ALA A 871 45.86 -11.26 9.13
C ALA A 871 44.72 -10.44 8.47
N ASP A 872 43.47 -10.69 8.83
CA ASP A 872 42.30 -9.94 8.31
C ASP A 872 42.05 -8.65 9.09
N GLY A 873 42.90 -8.34 10.08
CA GLY A 873 42.83 -7.12 10.86
C GLY A 873 41.88 -7.14 12.05
N PHE A 874 41.34 -8.29 12.42
CA PHE A 874 40.42 -8.46 13.55
C PHE A 874 41.16 -8.95 14.80
N ILE A 875 40.68 -8.52 15.98
CA ILE A 875 41.16 -9.05 17.26
C ILE A 875 40.50 -10.42 17.51
N VAL A 876 41.29 -11.44 17.68
CA VAL A 876 40.83 -12.81 17.94
C VAL A 876 41.42 -13.31 19.25
N TYR A 877 40.70 -14.20 19.91
CA TYR A 877 41.18 -14.87 21.12
C TYR A 877 42.08 -16.04 20.73
N THR A 878 43.32 -15.99 21.05
CA THR A 878 44.32 -17.07 20.79
C THR A 878 44.57 -17.97 21.99
N GLY A 879 44.22 -17.49 23.19
CA GLY A 879 44.58 -18.12 24.42
C GLY A 879 46.03 -17.87 24.80
N THR A 880 46.39 -18.23 26.04
CA THR A 880 47.73 -18.04 26.58
C THR A 880 48.73 -18.95 25.86
N GLY A 881 49.83 -18.38 25.35
CA GLY A 881 50.89 -19.13 24.71
C GLY A 881 50.69 -19.50 23.25
N ASN A 882 49.56 -19.16 22.65
CA ASN A 882 49.25 -19.38 21.23
C ASN A 882 49.45 -18.14 20.40
N THR A 883 49.60 -18.31 19.09
CA THR A 883 49.69 -17.22 18.12
C THR A 883 48.55 -17.28 17.12
N VAL A 884 48.31 -16.18 16.38
CA VAL A 884 47.32 -16.14 15.30
C VAL A 884 47.60 -17.14 14.16
N ASN A 885 48.77 -17.70 14.13
CA ASN A 885 49.18 -18.71 13.13
C ASN A 885 48.84 -20.12 13.56
N ASP A 886 48.54 -20.36 14.84
CA ASP A 886 48.10 -21.64 15.32
C ASP A 886 46.77 -22.03 14.74
N GLY A 887 46.60 -23.27 14.31
CA GLY A 887 45.46 -23.69 13.48
C GLY A 887 44.07 -23.39 14.05
N ILE A 888 43.97 -23.23 15.36
CA ILE A 888 42.74 -22.91 16.08
C ILE A 888 42.21 -21.50 15.76
N THR A 889 43.09 -20.56 15.45
CA THR A 889 42.73 -19.14 15.26
C THR A 889 42.30 -18.75 13.85
N LYS A 890 42.66 -19.56 12.85
CA LYS A 890 42.25 -19.30 11.45
C LYS A 890 40.78 -19.52 11.21
N ASN A 891 40.10 -20.31 12.01
CA ASN A 891 38.71 -20.72 11.82
C ASN A 891 37.73 -20.16 12.87
N LEU A 892 38.24 -19.44 13.88
CA LEU A 892 37.42 -18.87 14.94
C LEU A 892 37.09 -17.40 14.64
N TRP A 893 36.37 -17.17 13.57
CA TRP A 893 35.65 -15.93 13.27
C TRP A 893 34.63 -15.57 14.37
N PHE A 894 34.32 -16.52 15.22
CA PHE A 894 33.43 -16.46 16.35
C PHE A 894 34.11 -17.10 17.56
N THR A 895 34.92 -16.36 18.25
CA THR A 895 35.18 -16.73 19.63
C THR A 895 33.92 -16.50 20.41
N ARG A 896 33.09 -17.51 20.58
CA ARG A 896 32.13 -17.54 21.67
C ARG A 896 32.96 -17.79 22.94
N LEU A 897 33.27 -16.72 23.63
CA LEU A 897 33.65 -16.87 25.02
C LEU A 897 32.42 -17.38 25.78
N PRO A 898 32.62 -18.24 26.84
CA PRO A 898 31.52 -18.68 27.68
C PRO A 898 30.67 -17.50 28.16
N ALA A 899 29.38 -17.68 28.27
CA ALA A 899 28.41 -16.62 28.53
C ALA A 899 28.70 -15.69 29.71
N ALA A 900 29.45 -16.16 30.70
CA ALA A 900 29.86 -15.37 31.87
C ALA A 900 31.10 -14.46 31.62
N SER A 901 31.81 -14.62 30.52
CA SER A 901 33.09 -13.93 30.26
C SER A 901 33.17 -13.30 28.85
N ALA A 902 32.11 -13.26 28.16
CA ALA A 902 32.08 -12.78 26.78
C ALA A 902 31.93 -11.26 26.70
N PRO A 903 33.01 -10.54 26.56
CA PRO A 903 32.97 -9.16 26.16
C PRO A 903 32.99 -9.10 24.64
N TRP A 904 31.95 -9.61 24.03
CA TRP A 904 31.75 -9.35 22.62
C TRP A 904 31.44 -7.89 22.51
N GLY A 905 32.26 -7.17 21.79
CA GLY A 905 32.03 -5.81 21.50
C GLY A 905 30.61 -5.64 20.97
N VAL A 906 29.69 -5.34 21.88
CA VAL A 906 28.38 -4.85 21.52
C VAL A 906 28.61 -3.45 21.02
N ASP A 907 29.01 -3.33 19.81
CA ASP A 907 29.11 -2.06 19.15
C ASP A 907 28.14 -1.97 18.01
N VAL A 908 27.39 -1.06 18.21
CA VAL A 908 26.43 -0.44 17.39
C VAL A 908 27.03 0.03 16.11
N LEU A 909 26.67 -0.59 15.04
CA LEU A 909 26.70 0.05 13.74
C LEU A 909 25.32 0.65 13.54
N GLY A 910 25.19 1.92 13.90
CA GLY A 910 24.07 2.71 13.40
C GLY A 910 24.22 2.85 11.90
N TRP A 911 23.64 1.98 11.15
CA TRP A 911 23.43 2.20 9.73
C TRP A 911 22.09 2.88 9.58
N GLY A 912 22.11 4.20 9.55
CA GLY A 912 21.05 4.93 8.90
C GLY A 912 21.14 4.57 7.42
N LEU A 913 20.56 3.46 7.03
CA LEU A 913 20.35 3.19 5.63
C LEU A 913 19.12 3.98 5.17
N PRO A 914 19.28 4.85 4.20
CA PRO A 914 18.29 4.87 3.18
C PRO A 914 18.36 3.48 2.56
N ILE A 915 17.33 2.67 2.74
CA ILE A 915 17.13 1.53 1.87
C ILE A 915 16.81 2.16 0.51
N LEU A 916 17.86 2.44 -0.24
CA LEU A 916 17.79 2.60 -1.67
C LEU A 916 17.80 1.17 -2.22
N VAL A 917 16.64 0.68 -2.55
CA VAL A 917 16.48 -0.37 -3.54
C VAL A 917 15.74 0.24 -4.71
#